data_d18bf2b80a81075640a83cb0a45abe12
#
_entry.id   d18bf2b80a81075640a83cb0a45abe12
#
_cell.length_a   1.000
_cell.length_b   1.000
_cell.length_c   1.000
_cell.angle_alpha   90.00
_cell.angle_beta   90.00
_cell.angle_gamma   90.00
#
_symmetry.space_group_name_H-M   'P 1'
#
loop_
_entity.id
_entity.type
_entity.pdbx_description
1 polymer ?
#
loop_
_entity_poly.entity_id
_entity_poly.type
_entity_poly.pdbx_seq_one_letter_code
_entity_poly.pdbx_strand_id
1 'polypeptide(L)'
;IYTPGTYTGTATGIGEVKVTMTFSATAITDVVVDTSNETESIGGVAAPTLQEALMEAQNAEIDNISGATVTTNAVKKAAASCIEQAMGVKTETPAAEQTADSGEDWLGEEPDVHASETQDFDVVVIGAGLSGICAARAAAEEGAKVAIVEKSASFNCRSGEYALLNGSLNKRWGRENIVDEDVVVDRLMRECTFRNKRPILKKWASHAHEVMDWFIEAYPELTICDTTRQVVTQEQFDKGILVPLAWPQPEHYDYRNEEFPTFPSSMEFRSSRKDQQGFVVEANLNKAIEAGAKTFYGCFGTKLLKDGDGRVTGVIIRDAQNGNKYIQLNAAKGVILATGDNSGDEKIMKHFAPEVVEKQIMNMGAMGMLGVDVEGNSVETGDGLRMGAWIGAKVQDHHAPITHHMGSGMGITPFLQLNKRGERFMNECIPGQQLENQIELQPECTSFQLYDAKWGEQIPYMPANHGGLCYIIPEDEDESNPNYTDRQYTKISAKAEAYQFKADTLEELLTQCGYEGEALDTALASIRRYNELAKAGSDDDFGKPASRMFALENPPYYACQWGTTAMLVCAGGLESDENCHTFTEEDPASPKRDIIKGLYVCGNVQGSRYAVEYPICMRGISHSLCVYYGYIAGKNCVAGV
;
A
#
# COMPACT_ATOMS: atom_id res chain seq x y z
N ILE A 1 -2.02 -9.07 44.03
CA ILE A 1 -2.96 -8.46 45.00
C ILE A 1 -3.46 -7.18 44.38
N TYR A 2 -4.78 -7.05 44.29
CA TYR A 2 -5.46 -5.89 43.70
C TYR A 2 -6.01 -4.96 44.77
N THR A 3 -6.14 -3.69 44.44
CA THR A 3 -6.99 -2.77 45.22
C THR A 3 -8.44 -3.03 44.80
N PRO A 4 -9.33 -3.45 45.72
CA PRO A 4 -10.72 -3.70 45.39
C PRO A 4 -11.38 -2.44 44.80
N GLY A 5 -12.12 -2.61 43.72
CA GLY A 5 -12.81 -1.52 43.02
C GLY A 5 -13.16 -1.88 41.59
N THR A 6 -13.83 -0.96 40.91
CA THR A 6 -14.15 -1.08 39.47
C THR A 6 -13.29 -0.11 38.68
N TYR A 7 -12.60 -0.63 37.67
CA TYR A 7 -11.67 0.13 36.83
C TYR A 7 -12.08 0.01 35.37
N THR A 8 -11.82 1.04 34.60
CA THR A 8 -12.15 1.09 33.18
C THR A 8 -10.91 1.40 32.38
N GLY A 9 -10.68 0.60 31.34
CA GLY A 9 -9.66 0.82 30.33
C GLY A 9 -10.30 0.98 28.96
N THR A 10 -9.66 1.76 28.09
CA THR A 10 -10.05 1.91 26.70
C THR A 10 -8.85 1.63 25.80
N ALA A 11 -9.13 1.14 24.60
CA ALA A 11 -8.13 0.97 23.54
C ALA A 11 -8.80 1.10 22.18
N THR A 12 -8.02 1.41 21.16
CA THR A 12 -8.52 1.55 19.80
C THR A 12 -8.36 0.23 19.05
N GLY A 13 -9.47 -0.33 18.57
CA GLY A 13 -9.55 -1.39 17.59
C GLY A 13 -9.78 -0.79 16.19
N ILE A 14 -10.86 -1.17 15.53
CA ILE A 14 -11.42 -0.42 14.39
C ILE A 14 -12.11 0.84 14.92
N GLY A 15 -12.86 0.70 16.02
CA GLY A 15 -13.40 1.80 16.81
C GLY A 15 -12.86 1.77 18.24
N GLU A 16 -13.43 2.60 19.13
CA GLU A 16 -13.10 2.55 20.55
C GLU A 16 -13.68 1.29 21.19
N VAL A 17 -12.81 0.50 21.82
CA VAL A 17 -13.17 -0.63 22.67
C VAL A 17 -13.01 -0.22 24.13
N LYS A 18 -14.01 -0.53 24.96
CA LYS A 18 -14.00 -0.23 26.37
C LYS A 18 -14.17 -1.50 27.21
N VAL A 19 -13.30 -1.69 28.17
CA VAL A 19 -13.38 -2.79 29.14
C VAL A 19 -13.54 -2.22 30.54
N THR A 20 -14.49 -2.72 31.28
CA THR A 20 -14.69 -2.38 32.69
C THR A 20 -14.58 -3.66 33.53
N MET A 21 -13.66 -3.66 34.48
CA MET A 21 -13.37 -4.82 35.33
C MET A 21 -13.52 -4.47 36.79
N THR A 22 -14.17 -5.36 37.55
CA THR A 22 -14.30 -5.22 39.00
C THR A 22 -13.40 -6.23 39.70
N PHE A 23 -12.66 -5.76 40.68
CA PHE A 23 -11.67 -6.54 41.41
C PHE A 23 -12.02 -6.67 42.89
N SER A 24 -11.83 -7.88 43.42
CA SER A 24 -11.60 -8.11 44.85
C SER A 24 -10.10 -7.97 45.17
N ALA A 25 -9.71 -8.17 46.43
CA ALA A 25 -8.28 -8.13 46.78
C ALA A 25 -7.43 -9.21 46.06
N THR A 26 -8.04 -10.28 45.54
CA THR A 26 -7.33 -11.45 45.01
C THR A 26 -7.81 -11.94 43.65
N ALA A 27 -8.90 -11.40 43.10
CA ALA A 27 -9.50 -11.92 41.88
C ALA A 27 -10.26 -10.83 41.11
N ILE A 28 -10.39 -11.01 39.79
CA ILE A 28 -11.35 -10.30 38.93
C ILE A 28 -12.73 -10.92 39.21
N THR A 29 -13.71 -10.11 39.62
CA THR A 29 -15.03 -10.56 40.02
C THR A 29 -16.12 -10.26 39.01
N ASP A 30 -15.87 -9.31 38.10
CA ASP A 30 -16.77 -8.96 36.99
C ASP A 30 -16.00 -8.34 35.85
N VAL A 31 -16.44 -8.57 34.60
CA VAL A 31 -15.90 -8.01 33.39
C VAL A 31 -17.03 -7.60 32.45
N VAL A 32 -16.97 -6.40 31.92
CA VAL A 32 -17.88 -5.91 30.89
C VAL A 32 -17.03 -5.43 29.72
N VAL A 33 -17.27 -5.99 28.54
CA VAL A 33 -16.60 -5.63 27.29
C VAL A 33 -17.60 -4.92 26.38
N ASP A 34 -17.29 -3.68 26.00
CA ASP A 34 -18.07 -2.89 25.06
C ASP A 34 -17.28 -2.73 23.76
N THR A 35 -17.78 -3.36 22.70
CA THR A 35 -17.27 -3.29 21.32
C THR A 35 -18.29 -2.69 20.37
N SER A 36 -19.22 -1.87 20.88
CA SER A 36 -20.31 -1.28 20.09
C SER A 36 -19.84 -0.37 18.95
N ASN A 37 -18.61 0.15 19.02
CA ASN A 37 -17.99 0.95 17.97
C ASN A 37 -17.13 0.13 16.99
N GLU A 38 -17.08 -1.19 17.16
CA GLU A 38 -16.43 -2.11 16.24
C GLU A 38 -17.37 -2.49 15.08
N THR A 39 -16.83 -3.17 14.04
CA THR A 39 -17.67 -3.70 12.96
C THR A 39 -18.73 -4.66 13.52
N GLU A 40 -20.00 -4.32 13.40
CA GLU A 40 -21.13 -5.00 14.04
C GLU A 40 -21.12 -6.52 13.84
N SER A 41 -20.86 -6.97 12.60
CA SER A 41 -20.88 -8.40 12.22
C SER A 41 -19.62 -9.18 12.63
N ILE A 42 -18.58 -8.52 13.12
CA ILE A 42 -17.28 -9.13 13.45
C ILE A 42 -16.90 -8.80 14.89
N GLY A 43 -16.46 -7.57 15.15
CA GLY A 43 -16.02 -7.12 16.47
C GLY A 43 -17.19 -6.93 17.43
N GLY A 44 -18.32 -6.42 16.94
CA GLY A 44 -19.52 -6.20 17.74
C GLY A 44 -20.09 -7.49 18.36
N VAL A 45 -20.03 -8.61 17.63
CA VAL A 45 -20.52 -9.92 18.14
C VAL A 45 -19.49 -10.65 19.00
N ALA A 46 -18.24 -10.20 19.05
CA ALA A 46 -17.17 -10.85 19.80
C ALA A 46 -17.20 -10.53 21.32
N ALA A 47 -17.88 -9.47 21.74
CA ALA A 47 -17.85 -8.99 23.13
C ALA A 47 -18.22 -10.06 24.18
N PRO A 48 -19.29 -10.86 24.05
CA PRO A 48 -19.64 -11.88 25.06
C PRO A 48 -18.53 -12.93 25.20
N THR A 49 -17.96 -13.40 24.12
CA THR A 49 -16.89 -14.41 24.14
C THR A 49 -15.61 -13.86 24.76
N LEU A 50 -15.25 -12.62 24.47
CA LEU A 50 -14.07 -11.95 25.04
C LEU A 50 -14.25 -11.67 26.53
N GLN A 51 -15.45 -11.29 26.94
CA GLN A 51 -15.82 -11.11 28.36
C GLN A 51 -15.66 -12.39 29.15
N GLU A 52 -16.17 -13.51 28.63
CA GLU A 52 -16.06 -14.83 29.26
C GLU A 52 -14.59 -15.26 29.34
N ALA A 53 -13.82 -15.09 28.26
CA ALA A 53 -12.40 -15.43 28.22
C ALA A 53 -11.58 -14.65 29.26
N LEU A 54 -11.82 -13.35 29.43
CA LEU A 54 -11.16 -12.53 30.46
C LEU A 54 -11.52 -12.96 31.89
N MET A 55 -12.78 -13.31 32.10
CA MET A 55 -13.23 -13.83 33.40
C MET A 55 -12.58 -15.16 33.74
N GLU A 56 -12.47 -16.08 32.79
CA GLU A 56 -11.84 -17.39 32.98
C GLU A 56 -10.31 -17.26 33.15
N ALA A 57 -9.66 -16.47 32.31
CA ALA A 57 -8.21 -16.29 32.35
C ALA A 57 -7.71 -15.55 33.61
N GLN A 58 -8.56 -14.71 34.25
CA GLN A 58 -8.17 -13.86 35.37
C GLN A 58 -6.96 -12.94 35.08
N ASN A 59 -6.73 -12.66 33.83
CA ASN A 59 -5.67 -11.75 33.32
C ASN A 59 -6.06 -11.23 31.92
N ALA A 60 -5.20 -10.42 31.29
CA ALA A 60 -5.44 -9.86 29.95
C ALA A 60 -4.94 -10.78 28.81
N GLU A 61 -4.27 -11.90 29.12
CA GLU A 61 -3.73 -12.83 28.14
C GLU A 61 -4.79 -13.89 27.78
N ILE A 62 -5.57 -13.61 26.75
CA ILE A 62 -6.61 -14.48 26.20
C ILE A 62 -6.29 -14.82 24.73
N ASP A 63 -6.86 -15.90 24.23
CA ASP A 63 -6.68 -16.30 22.83
C ASP A 63 -7.40 -15.34 21.87
N ASN A 64 -6.87 -15.21 20.67
CA ASN A 64 -7.49 -14.39 19.64
C ASN A 64 -8.70 -15.10 19.03
N ILE A 65 -9.81 -14.36 18.91
CA ILE A 65 -10.98 -14.86 18.17
C ILE A 65 -10.69 -14.78 16.66
N SER A 66 -10.85 -15.92 15.98
CA SER A 66 -10.67 -16.00 14.53
C SER A 66 -11.60 -15.02 13.80
N GLY A 67 -11.04 -14.17 12.98
CA GLY A 67 -11.77 -13.12 12.26
C GLY A 67 -11.95 -11.81 13.03
N ALA A 68 -11.71 -11.77 14.37
CA ALA A 68 -11.84 -10.58 15.20
C ALA A 68 -10.53 -10.20 15.94
N THR A 69 -9.39 -10.44 15.31
CA THR A 69 -8.05 -10.26 15.94
C THR A 69 -7.81 -8.82 16.39
N VAL A 70 -8.21 -7.83 15.59
CA VAL A 70 -8.03 -6.40 15.91
C VAL A 70 -8.82 -6.03 17.16
N THR A 71 -10.10 -6.42 17.21
CA THR A 71 -10.96 -6.23 18.38
C THR A 71 -10.42 -6.94 19.62
N THR A 72 -9.97 -8.20 19.47
CA THR A 72 -9.39 -8.97 20.57
C THR A 72 -8.14 -8.29 21.14
N ASN A 73 -7.25 -7.79 20.30
CA ASN A 73 -6.05 -7.08 20.74
C ASN A 73 -6.37 -5.77 21.46
N ALA A 74 -7.40 -5.03 21.02
CA ALA A 74 -7.87 -3.84 21.69
C ALA A 74 -8.48 -4.19 23.08
N VAL A 75 -9.27 -5.26 23.16
CA VAL A 75 -9.81 -5.76 24.43
C VAL A 75 -8.70 -6.17 25.40
N LYS A 76 -7.65 -6.87 24.93
CA LYS A 76 -6.47 -7.22 25.75
C LYS A 76 -5.80 -5.98 26.34
N LYS A 77 -5.56 -4.96 25.51
CA LYS A 77 -4.94 -3.70 25.94
C LYS A 77 -5.80 -2.96 26.97
N ALA A 78 -7.10 -2.87 26.74
CA ALA A 78 -8.03 -2.23 27.66
C ALA A 78 -8.14 -3.00 28.99
N ALA A 79 -8.14 -4.33 28.95
CA ALA A 79 -8.16 -5.19 30.13
C ALA A 79 -6.84 -5.08 30.93
N ALA A 80 -5.69 -5.05 30.27
CA ALA A 80 -4.39 -4.84 30.90
C ALA A 80 -4.36 -3.50 31.66
N SER A 81 -4.89 -2.44 31.09
CA SER A 81 -5.02 -1.14 31.76
C SER A 81 -5.88 -1.21 33.03
N CYS A 82 -7.00 -1.95 33.01
CA CYS A 82 -7.81 -2.17 34.22
C CYS A 82 -7.02 -2.90 35.33
N ILE A 83 -6.26 -3.92 34.96
CA ILE A 83 -5.44 -4.71 35.87
C ILE A 83 -4.32 -3.85 36.48
N GLU A 84 -3.62 -3.06 35.69
CA GLU A 84 -2.58 -2.14 36.15
C GLU A 84 -3.13 -1.11 37.15
N GLN A 85 -4.28 -0.52 36.85
CA GLN A 85 -4.96 0.40 37.78
C GLN A 85 -5.30 -0.29 39.10
N ALA A 86 -5.82 -1.53 39.08
CA ALA A 86 -6.15 -2.30 40.27
C ALA A 86 -4.91 -2.73 41.06
N MET A 87 -3.75 -2.89 40.39
CA MET A 87 -2.47 -3.20 41.06
C MET A 87 -1.81 -1.98 41.67
N GLY A 88 -2.38 -0.79 41.51
CA GLY A 88 -1.81 0.47 42.01
C GLY A 88 -0.56 0.93 41.25
N VAL A 89 -0.30 0.37 40.08
CA VAL A 89 0.61 0.94 39.11
C VAL A 89 -0.06 2.25 38.67
N LYS A 90 0.51 3.39 39.05
CA LYS A 90 0.06 4.67 38.51
C LYS A 90 0.34 4.64 37.02
N THR A 91 -0.61 4.23 36.23
CA THR A 91 -0.78 4.77 34.91
C THR A 91 -1.19 6.21 35.13
N GLU A 92 -0.23 7.13 35.08
CA GLU A 92 -0.57 8.51 34.79
C GLU A 92 -1.31 8.45 33.47
N THR A 93 -2.64 8.54 33.54
CA THR A 93 -3.39 9.10 32.43
C THR A 93 -2.84 10.53 32.34
N PRO A 94 -2.09 10.90 31.35
CA PRO A 94 -1.75 12.29 31.14
C PRO A 94 -3.09 12.98 30.90
N ALA A 95 -3.56 13.75 31.88
CA ALA A 95 -4.35 14.92 31.53
C ALA A 95 -3.55 15.59 30.43
N ALA A 96 -4.18 15.80 29.27
CA ALA A 96 -3.61 16.35 28.08
C ALA A 96 -2.79 17.61 28.36
N GLU A 97 -1.54 17.47 28.77
CA GLU A 97 -0.47 18.29 28.29
C GLU A 97 -0.01 17.62 27.00
N GLN A 98 -0.56 18.09 25.91
CA GLN A 98 0.05 17.99 24.59
C GLN A 98 1.43 18.67 24.65
N THR A 99 2.41 18.01 25.23
CA THR A 99 3.72 18.06 24.64
C THR A 99 3.54 17.22 23.37
N ALA A 100 3.38 17.91 22.25
CA ALA A 100 3.48 17.30 20.96
C ALA A 100 4.76 16.47 20.98
N ASP A 101 4.61 15.15 21.03
CA ASP A 101 5.68 14.23 20.64
C ASP A 101 5.93 14.58 19.18
N SER A 102 6.96 15.37 18.93
CA SER A 102 7.25 15.99 17.64
C SER A 102 7.66 14.96 16.58
N GLY A 103 7.64 13.65 16.93
CA GLY A 103 8.22 12.62 16.09
C GLY A 103 9.75 12.74 15.96
N GLU A 104 10.39 13.58 16.76
CA GLU A 104 11.83 13.83 16.70
C GLU A 104 12.67 12.59 17.02
N ASP A 105 12.12 11.63 17.77
CA ASP A 105 12.78 10.35 18.11
C ASP A 105 12.28 9.16 17.28
N TRP A 106 11.91 9.37 16.03
CA TRP A 106 11.50 8.27 15.13
C TRP A 106 12.61 7.26 14.88
N LEU A 107 13.86 7.72 14.91
CA LEU A 107 15.04 6.90 14.64
C LEU A 107 15.35 5.93 15.79
N GLY A 108 15.25 6.41 17.04
CA GLY A 108 15.68 5.64 18.21
C GLY A 108 17.20 5.37 18.22
N GLU A 109 17.65 4.62 19.20
CA GLU A 109 19.06 4.25 19.33
C GLU A 109 19.38 2.98 18.51
N GLU A 110 20.60 2.95 17.91
CA GLU A 110 21.09 1.74 17.28
C GLU A 110 21.23 0.63 18.33
N PRO A 111 20.70 -0.59 18.09
CA PRO A 111 20.78 -1.67 19.06
C PRO A 111 22.22 -2.08 19.39
N ASP A 112 22.56 -2.17 20.68
CA ASP A 112 23.83 -2.73 21.15
C ASP A 112 23.72 -4.24 21.28
N VAL A 113 23.98 -4.94 20.18
CA VAL A 113 23.84 -6.39 20.07
C VAL A 113 25.11 -7.05 19.62
N HIS A 114 25.38 -8.24 20.17
CA HIS A 114 26.56 -9.05 19.85
C HIS A 114 26.14 -10.42 19.35
N ALA A 115 26.72 -10.82 18.22
CA ALA A 115 26.46 -12.14 17.64
C ALA A 115 27.21 -13.26 18.40
N SER A 116 26.53 -14.38 18.56
CA SER A 116 27.10 -15.60 19.13
C SER A 116 27.65 -16.58 18.07
N GLU A 117 27.36 -16.31 16.80
CA GLU A 117 27.74 -17.12 15.64
C GLU A 117 28.03 -16.19 14.45
N THR A 118 28.94 -16.62 13.58
CA THR A 118 29.27 -15.89 12.34
C THR A 118 29.17 -16.83 11.14
N GLN A 119 28.61 -16.36 10.04
CA GLN A 119 28.56 -17.04 8.75
C GLN A 119 29.03 -16.09 7.64
N ASP A 120 29.71 -16.64 6.62
CA ASP A 120 30.29 -15.85 5.53
C ASP A 120 29.49 -15.99 4.24
N PHE A 121 29.22 -14.87 3.62
CA PHE A 121 28.54 -14.71 2.33
C PHE A 121 29.27 -13.65 1.49
N ASP A 122 28.99 -13.63 0.20
CA ASP A 122 29.41 -12.53 -0.69
C ASP A 122 28.41 -11.38 -0.60
N VAL A 123 27.11 -11.71 -0.65
CA VAL A 123 26.01 -10.75 -0.62
C VAL A 123 24.99 -11.18 0.43
N VAL A 124 24.54 -10.23 1.25
CA VAL A 124 23.42 -10.44 2.17
C VAL A 124 22.26 -9.52 1.76
N VAL A 125 21.10 -10.10 1.49
CA VAL A 125 19.86 -9.40 1.15
C VAL A 125 18.92 -9.43 2.36
N ILE A 126 18.51 -8.27 2.83
CA ILE A 126 17.55 -8.13 3.93
C ILE A 126 16.17 -7.84 3.37
N GLY A 127 15.25 -8.80 3.50
CA GLY A 127 13.89 -8.80 2.98
C GLY A 127 13.72 -9.78 1.82
N ALA A 128 12.74 -10.69 1.93
CA ALA A 128 12.33 -11.62 0.87
C ALA A 128 11.00 -11.17 0.22
N GLY A 129 10.84 -9.88 0.03
CA GLY A 129 9.82 -9.30 -0.83
C GLY A 129 10.24 -9.35 -2.31
N LEU A 130 9.41 -8.80 -3.18
CA LEU A 130 9.60 -8.79 -4.63
C LEU A 130 11.01 -8.33 -5.06
N SER A 131 11.46 -7.18 -4.53
CA SER A 131 12.77 -6.62 -4.89
C SER A 131 13.94 -7.42 -4.31
N GLY A 132 13.81 -7.92 -3.08
CA GLY A 132 14.86 -8.71 -2.44
C GLY A 132 15.09 -10.05 -3.13
N ILE A 133 14.01 -10.71 -3.56
CA ILE A 133 14.10 -11.95 -4.34
C ILE A 133 14.78 -11.71 -5.69
N CYS A 134 14.43 -10.64 -6.40
CA CYS A 134 15.09 -10.27 -7.65
C CYS A 134 16.58 -9.96 -7.43
N ALA A 135 16.92 -9.24 -6.35
CA ALA A 135 18.32 -8.96 -6.01
C ALA A 135 19.10 -10.22 -5.68
N ALA A 136 18.52 -11.12 -4.91
CA ALA A 136 19.15 -12.39 -4.53
C ALA A 136 19.36 -13.30 -5.75
N ARG A 137 18.35 -13.42 -6.64
CA ARG A 137 18.47 -14.20 -7.87
C ARG A 137 19.56 -13.61 -8.76
N ALA A 138 19.52 -12.30 -9.02
CA ALA A 138 20.50 -11.63 -9.88
C ALA A 138 21.94 -11.79 -9.34
N ALA A 139 22.14 -11.69 -8.02
CA ALA A 139 23.45 -11.89 -7.41
C ALA A 139 23.91 -13.35 -7.47
N ALA A 140 23.03 -14.31 -7.20
CA ALA A 140 23.35 -15.73 -7.20
C ALA A 140 23.67 -16.25 -8.62
N GLU A 141 22.97 -15.77 -9.65
CA GLU A 141 23.26 -16.09 -11.06
C GLU A 141 24.64 -15.56 -11.52
N GLU A 142 25.18 -14.53 -10.87
CA GLU A 142 26.57 -14.07 -11.06
C GLU A 142 27.59 -14.92 -10.26
N GLY A 143 27.15 -15.99 -9.61
CA GLY A 143 28.01 -16.90 -8.85
C GLY A 143 28.33 -16.43 -7.43
N ALA A 144 27.67 -15.40 -6.90
CA ALA A 144 27.87 -14.97 -5.53
C ALA A 144 27.19 -15.93 -4.53
N LYS A 145 27.81 -16.13 -3.38
CA LYS A 145 27.21 -16.82 -2.23
C LYS A 145 26.27 -15.85 -1.52
N VAL A 146 24.95 -16.08 -1.64
CA VAL A 146 23.91 -15.14 -1.20
C VAL A 146 23.19 -15.66 0.04
N ALA A 147 22.96 -14.76 1.03
CA ALA A 147 22.00 -14.97 2.12
C ALA A 147 20.78 -14.09 1.89
N ILE A 148 19.57 -14.64 2.08
CA ILE A 148 18.30 -13.93 2.08
C ILE A 148 17.74 -13.98 3.50
N VAL A 149 17.53 -12.83 4.13
CA VAL A 149 17.03 -12.70 5.51
C VAL A 149 15.60 -12.17 5.45
N GLU A 150 14.66 -12.87 6.08
CA GLU A 150 13.26 -12.50 6.09
C GLU A 150 12.65 -12.71 7.49
N LYS A 151 11.98 -11.70 8.02
CA LYS A 151 11.36 -11.75 9.35
C LYS A 151 10.03 -12.52 9.39
N SER A 152 9.41 -12.73 8.23
CA SER A 152 8.22 -13.58 8.09
C SER A 152 8.59 -15.08 8.00
N ALA A 153 7.58 -15.95 8.06
CA ALA A 153 7.76 -17.38 7.92
C ALA A 153 8.04 -17.84 6.47
N SER A 154 7.81 -16.95 5.49
CA SER A 154 8.05 -17.19 4.06
C SER A 154 8.25 -15.85 3.34
N PHE A 155 8.51 -15.90 2.03
CA PHE A 155 8.53 -14.70 1.19
C PHE A 155 7.17 -13.97 1.24
N ASN A 156 7.19 -12.67 0.93
CA ASN A 156 6.00 -11.83 0.95
C ASN A 156 5.85 -11.07 -0.38
N CYS A 157 4.64 -11.12 -0.94
CA CYS A 157 4.25 -10.31 -2.09
C CYS A 157 2.74 -10.10 -2.09
N ARG A 158 2.27 -9.16 -2.90
CA ARG A 158 0.85 -8.84 -3.05
C ARG A 158 0.56 -8.31 -4.44
N SER A 159 -0.75 -8.26 -4.80
CA SER A 159 -1.21 -7.71 -6.07
C SER A 159 -0.52 -8.36 -7.27
N GLY A 160 -0.46 -7.71 -8.40
CA GLY A 160 0.15 -8.28 -9.61
C GLY A 160 0.33 -7.26 -10.72
N GLU A 161 0.09 -5.98 -10.46
CA GLU A 161 0.14 -4.94 -11.47
C GLU A 161 1.56 -4.45 -11.73
N TYR A 162 1.89 -4.29 -13.02
CA TYR A 162 3.20 -3.82 -13.49
C TYR A 162 3.03 -2.81 -14.62
N ALA A 163 3.97 -1.88 -14.75
CA ALA A 163 4.06 -0.95 -15.86
C ALA A 163 5.40 -1.09 -16.56
N LEU A 164 5.36 -1.15 -17.88
CA LEU A 164 6.56 -1.21 -18.73
C LEU A 164 6.37 -0.35 -19.98
N LEU A 165 7.46 0.20 -20.45
CA LEU A 165 7.53 0.83 -21.76
C LEU A 165 8.27 -0.10 -22.71
N ASN A 166 7.74 -0.23 -23.93
CA ASN A 166 8.34 -1.03 -24.98
C ASN A 166 8.52 -2.53 -24.59
N GLY A 167 9.41 -3.25 -25.26
CA GLY A 167 9.72 -4.65 -24.97
C GLY A 167 8.79 -5.68 -25.60
N SER A 168 9.07 -6.94 -25.34
CA SER A 168 8.42 -8.10 -25.96
C SER A 168 6.91 -8.15 -25.69
N LEU A 169 6.49 -7.88 -24.45
CA LEU A 169 5.08 -7.87 -24.04
C LEU A 169 4.31 -6.72 -24.70
N ASN A 170 4.85 -5.51 -24.68
CA ASN A 170 4.22 -4.36 -25.34
C ASN A 170 4.11 -4.57 -26.86
N LYS A 171 5.12 -5.17 -27.48
CA LYS A 171 5.08 -5.57 -28.89
C LYS A 171 3.98 -6.59 -29.17
N ARG A 172 3.86 -7.63 -28.32
CA ARG A 172 2.79 -8.63 -28.42
C ARG A 172 1.40 -8.00 -28.43
N TRP A 173 1.20 -6.95 -27.61
CA TRP A 173 -0.08 -6.28 -27.45
C TRP A 173 -0.28 -5.07 -28.38
N GLY A 174 0.62 -4.85 -29.34
CA GLY A 174 0.54 -3.72 -30.26
C GLY A 174 0.75 -2.36 -29.60
N ARG A 175 1.46 -2.32 -28.46
CA ARG A 175 1.76 -1.12 -27.65
C ARG A 175 3.23 -0.70 -27.72
N GLU A 176 4.03 -1.27 -28.61
CA GLU A 176 5.44 -0.90 -28.76
C GLU A 176 5.55 0.54 -29.33
N ASN A 177 6.41 1.35 -28.74
CA ASN A 177 6.66 2.75 -29.13
C ASN A 177 5.40 3.65 -29.15
N ILE A 178 4.35 3.29 -28.46
CA ILE A 178 3.10 4.06 -28.43
C ILE A 178 3.23 5.34 -27.58
N VAL A 179 4.16 5.35 -26.63
CA VAL A 179 4.49 6.48 -25.75
C VAL A 179 6.00 6.69 -25.74
N ASP A 180 6.43 7.95 -25.87
CA ASP A 180 7.83 8.34 -25.72
C ASP A 180 8.26 8.24 -24.26
N GLU A 181 9.43 7.63 -23.99
CA GLU A 181 9.96 7.41 -22.65
C GLU A 181 10.19 8.73 -21.90
N ASP A 182 10.68 9.77 -22.59
CA ASP A 182 10.93 11.07 -21.96
C ASP A 182 9.63 11.78 -21.59
N VAL A 183 8.56 11.61 -22.36
CA VAL A 183 7.23 12.11 -22.01
C VAL A 183 6.73 11.48 -20.71
N VAL A 184 6.91 10.16 -20.56
CA VAL A 184 6.53 9.45 -19.32
C VAL A 184 7.39 9.91 -18.16
N VAL A 185 8.71 9.95 -18.33
CA VAL A 185 9.64 10.36 -17.27
C VAL A 185 9.38 11.80 -16.82
N ASP A 186 9.14 12.72 -17.75
CA ASP A 186 8.80 14.11 -17.42
C ASP A 186 7.46 14.20 -16.66
N ARG A 187 6.48 13.36 -17.01
CA ARG A 187 5.22 13.29 -16.26
C ARG A 187 5.43 12.81 -14.84
N LEU A 188 6.18 11.73 -14.65
CA LEU A 188 6.53 11.19 -13.33
C LEU A 188 7.28 12.22 -12.46
N MET A 189 8.17 13.00 -13.08
CA MET A 189 8.88 14.10 -12.40
C MET A 189 7.91 15.20 -11.97
N ARG A 190 6.97 15.60 -12.84
CA ARG A 190 5.98 16.65 -12.54
C ARG A 190 5.04 16.26 -11.42
N GLU A 191 4.53 15.04 -11.43
CA GLU A 191 3.62 14.55 -10.39
C GLU A 191 4.28 14.48 -9.00
N CYS A 192 5.60 14.27 -8.95
CA CYS A 192 6.40 14.35 -7.72
C CYS A 192 6.99 15.76 -7.47
N THR A 193 6.47 16.80 -8.10
CA THR A 193 6.95 18.19 -7.96
C THR A 193 8.47 18.37 -8.19
N PHE A 194 9.08 17.52 -9.03
CA PHE A 194 10.52 17.46 -9.35
C PHE A 194 11.43 17.18 -8.12
N ARG A 195 10.90 16.51 -7.09
CA ARG A 195 11.68 16.12 -5.91
C ARG A 195 12.21 14.68 -5.97
N ASN A 196 11.78 13.91 -6.94
CA ASN A 196 12.34 12.60 -7.28
C ASN A 196 13.53 12.76 -8.25
N LYS A 197 14.23 11.67 -8.58
CA LYS A 197 15.46 11.73 -9.41
C LYS A 197 15.22 11.16 -10.79
N ARG A 198 15.36 12.03 -11.82
CA ARG A 198 15.21 11.66 -13.23
C ARG A 198 16.09 10.47 -13.67
N PRO A 199 17.38 10.33 -13.29
CA PRO A 199 18.20 9.19 -13.72
C PRO A 199 17.61 7.84 -13.33
N ILE A 200 17.01 7.73 -12.13
CA ILE A 200 16.33 6.52 -11.68
C ILE A 200 15.16 6.18 -12.60
N LEU A 201 14.30 7.15 -12.87
CA LEU A 201 13.12 6.93 -13.72
C LEU A 201 13.50 6.66 -15.18
N LYS A 202 14.51 7.38 -15.71
CA LYS A 202 14.96 7.19 -17.10
C LYS A 202 15.57 5.82 -17.32
N LYS A 203 16.45 5.37 -16.41
CA LYS A 203 17.08 4.06 -16.50
C LYS A 203 16.04 2.93 -16.48
N TRP A 204 15.05 3.04 -15.57
CA TRP A 204 13.92 2.14 -15.54
C TRP A 204 13.11 2.18 -16.83
N ALA A 205 12.72 3.35 -17.31
CA ALA A 205 11.89 3.51 -18.51
C ALA A 205 12.52 2.84 -19.74
N SER A 206 13.84 2.95 -19.88
CA SER A 206 14.58 2.42 -21.03
C SER A 206 14.89 0.92 -20.95
N HIS A 207 14.98 0.31 -19.74
CA HIS A 207 15.54 -1.03 -19.57
C HIS A 207 14.68 -2.01 -18.76
N ALA A 208 13.60 -1.55 -18.11
CA ALA A 208 12.80 -2.43 -17.25
C ALA A 208 12.17 -3.61 -18.01
N HIS A 209 11.91 -3.46 -19.31
CA HIS A 209 11.35 -4.51 -20.14
C HIS A 209 12.28 -5.73 -20.29
N GLU A 210 13.60 -5.50 -20.38
CA GLU A 210 14.59 -6.58 -20.44
C GLU A 210 14.60 -7.39 -19.16
N VAL A 211 14.49 -6.71 -18.01
CA VAL A 211 14.44 -7.35 -16.70
C VAL A 211 13.10 -8.06 -16.47
N MET A 212 12.00 -7.56 -17.07
CA MET A 212 10.73 -8.26 -17.00
C MET A 212 10.77 -9.57 -17.79
N ASP A 213 11.40 -9.59 -18.96
CA ASP A 213 11.60 -10.83 -19.73
C ASP A 213 12.40 -11.86 -18.90
N TRP A 214 13.47 -11.43 -18.24
CA TRP A 214 14.21 -12.26 -17.28
C TRP A 214 13.35 -12.71 -16.09
N PHE A 215 12.48 -11.86 -15.55
CA PHE A 215 11.63 -12.19 -14.41
C PHE A 215 10.59 -13.26 -14.73
N ILE A 216 9.94 -13.17 -15.89
CA ILE A 216 8.91 -14.14 -16.32
C ILE A 216 9.48 -15.46 -16.83
N GLU A 217 10.71 -15.50 -17.35
CA GLU A 217 11.36 -16.75 -17.80
C GLU A 217 11.54 -17.76 -16.66
N ALA A 218 11.56 -17.30 -15.40
CA ALA A 218 11.61 -18.19 -14.23
C ALA A 218 10.39 -19.10 -14.13
N TYR A 219 9.27 -18.74 -14.78
CA TYR A 219 8.01 -19.47 -14.69
C TYR A 219 7.45 -19.82 -16.09
N PRO A 220 7.94 -20.91 -16.72
CA PRO A 220 7.54 -21.28 -18.10
C PRO A 220 6.09 -21.68 -18.28
N GLU A 221 5.35 -21.98 -17.19
CA GLU A 221 3.92 -22.34 -17.25
C GLU A 221 2.99 -21.12 -17.37
N LEU A 222 3.54 -19.89 -17.38
CA LEU A 222 2.77 -18.66 -17.49
C LEU A 222 1.94 -18.59 -18.77
N THR A 223 0.64 -18.38 -18.63
CA THR A 223 -0.22 -18.07 -19.77
C THR A 223 -0.27 -16.56 -20.01
N ILE A 224 0.27 -16.10 -21.13
CA ILE A 224 0.21 -14.69 -21.52
C ILE A 224 -1.02 -14.48 -22.39
N CYS A 225 -2.00 -13.74 -21.88
CA CYS A 225 -3.24 -13.41 -22.57
C CYS A 225 -3.04 -12.26 -23.57
N ASP A 226 -3.82 -12.24 -24.63
CA ASP A 226 -3.77 -11.17 -25.64
C ASP A 226 -4.68 -9.99 -25.29
N THR A 227 -5.70 -10.23 -24.47
CA THR A 227 -6.62 -9.20 -23.95
C THR A 227 -6.87 -9.40 -22.46
N THR A 228 -7.30 -8.34 -21.78
CA THR A 228 -7.63 -8.37 -20.34
C THR A 228 -8.73 -9.38 -20.01
N ARG A 229 -9.67 -9.61 -20.95
CA ARG A 229 -10.85 -10.48 -20.76
C ARG A 229 -10.74 -11.81 -21.50
N GLN A 230 -9.55 -12.19 -21.98
CA GLN A 230 -9.38 -13.46 -22.65
C GLN A 230 -9.91 -14.61 -21.78
N VAL A 231 -10.74 -15.46 -22.38
CA VAL A 231 -11.24 -16.66 -21.71
C VAL A 231 -10.09 -17.63 -21.49
N VAL A 232 -9.91 -18.05 -20.24
CA VAL A 232 -8.90 -19.03 -19.84
C VAL A 232 -9.58 -20.18 -19.08
N THR A 233 -8.95 -21.35 -19.06
CA THR A 233 -9.41 -22.45 -18.22
C THR A 233 -9.08 -22.19 -16.75
N GLN A 234 -9.80 -22.87 -15.84
CA GLN A 234 -9.47 -22.81 -14.40
C GLN A 234 -8.02 -23.28 -14.16
N GLU A 235 -7.56 -24.30 -14.86
CA GLU A 235 -6.17 -24.79 -14.74
C GLU A 235 -5.14 -23.72 -15.14
N GLN A 236 -5.38 -22.98 -16.23
CA GLN A 236 -4.51 -21.88 -16.64
C GLN A 236 -4.50 -20.77 -15.58
N PHE A 237 -5.67 -20.42 -15.04
CA PHE A 237 -5.79 -19.41 -14.01
C PHE A 237 -5.11 -19.82 -12.69
N ASP A 238 -5.25 -21.09 -12.28
CA ASP A 238 -4.61 -21.63 -11.09
C ASP A 238 -3.09 -21.65 -11.21
N LYS A 239 -2.57 -21.94 -12.40
CA LYS A 239 -1.14 -21.85 -12.72
C LYS A 239 -0.63 -20.42 -12.83
N GLY A 240 -1.48 -19.49 -13.19
CA GLY A 240 -1.16 -18.06 -13.33
C GLY A 240 -1.18 -17.56 -14.78
N ILE A 241 -1.74 -16.39 -14.92
CA ILE A 241 -1.85 -15.69 -16.21
C ILE A 241 -1.25 -14.29 -16.11
N LEU A 242 -0.89 -13.72 -17.25
CA LEU A 242 -0.50 -12.32 -17.41
C LEU A 242 -1.39 -11.67 -18.45
N VAL A 243 -2.05 -10.57 -18.07
CA VAL A 243 -2.99 -9.86 -18.92
C VAL A 243 -2.58 -8.41 -19.15
N PRO A 244 -2.83 -7.80 -20.34
CA PRO A 244 -2.69 -6.36 -20.51
C PRO A 244 -3.82 -5.63 -19.80
N LEU A 245 -3.52 -4.55 -19.08
CA LEU A 245 -4.52 -3.73 -18.40
C LEU A 245 -4.91 -2.50 -19.22
N ALA A 246 -6.20 -2.08 -19.09
CA ALA A 246 -6.75 -0.92 -19.79
C ALA A 246 -6.41 -0.90 -21.29
N TRP A 247 -6.50 -2.05 -21.94
CA TRP A 247 -6.17 -2.22 -23.35
C TRP A 247 -7.18 -3.13 -24.06
N PRO A 248 -7.73 -2.68 -25.21
CA PRO A 248 -7.63 -1.32 -25.76
C PRO A 248 -8.15 -0.26 -24.77
N GLN A 249 -7.82 1.02 -24.98
CA GLN A 249 -8.34 2.10 -24.14
C GLN A 249 -9.82 2.39 -24.45
N PRO A 250 -10.57 3.10 -23.57
CA PRO A 250 -11.94 3.50 -23.84
C PRO A 250 -12.08 4.28 -25.14
N GLU A 251 -13.21 4.11 -25.85
CA GLU A 251 -13.38 4.53 -27.26
C GLU A 251 -13.10 6.03 -27.50
N HIS A 252 -13.51 6.89 -26.56
CA HIS A 252 -13.37 8.34 -26.68
C HIS A 252 -12.29 8.93 -25.75
N TYR A 253 -11.41 8.08 -25.23
CA TYR A 253 -10.27 8.50 -24.42
C TYR A 253 -8.97 8.46 -25.23
N ASP A 254 -8.28 9.60 -25.28
CA ASP A 254 -6.93 9.69 -25.84
C ASP A 254 -5.99 10.34 -24.82
N TYR A 255 -5.15 9.55 -24.18
CA TYR A 255 -4.18 9.98 -23.17
C TYR A 255 -3.28 11.15 -23.64
N ARG A 256 -3.09 11.34 -24.95
CA ARG A 256 -2.27 12.42 -25.51
C ARG A 256 -2.90 13.81 -25.32
N ASN A 257 -4.22 13.84 -25.15
CA ASN A 257 -5.00 15.07 -24.97
C ASN A 257 -5.37 15.32 -23.50
N GLU A 258 -4.85 14.49 -22.58
CA GLU A 258 -5.18 14.57 -21.17
C GLU A 258 -4.19 15.42 -20.38
N GLU A 259 -4.71 16.26 -19.48
CA GLU A 259 -3.87 16.91 -18.48
C GLU A 259 -3.27 15.88 -17.50
N PHE A 260 -4.05 14.89 -17.12
CA PHE A 260 -3.64 13.77 -16.28
C PHE A 260 -3.76 12.45 -17.04
N PRO A 261 -2.78 12.12 -17.90
CA PRO A 261 -2.84 10.92 -18.72
C PRO A 261 -2.68 9.64 -17.89
N THR A 262 -3.37 8.58 -18.31
CA THR A 262 -3.01 7.21 -17.95
C THR A 262 -2.43 6.54 -19.19
N PHE A 263 -1.13 6.22 -19.12
CA PHE A 263 -0.42 5.66 -20.25
C PHE A 263 -0.78 4.18 -20.46
N PRO A 264 -0.95 3.72 -21.71
CA PRO A 264 -1.33 2.35 -22.03
C PRO A 264 -0.13 1.38 -21.92
N SER A 265 0.38 1.18 -20.72
CA SER A 265 1.64 0.49 -20.47
C SER A 265 1.53 -0.58 -19.37
N SER A 266 0.34 -0.78 -18.80
CA SER A 266 0.15 -1.62 -17.63
C SER A 266 -0.24 -3.05 -17.99
N MET A 267 0.09 -3.98 -17.10
CA MET A 267 -0.23 -5.39 -17.15
C MET A 267 -0.42 -5.95 -15.75
N GLU A 268 -1.01 -7.12 -15.62
CA GLU A 268 -1.27 -7.73 -14.32
C GLU A 268 -1.08 -9.24 -14.36
N PHE A 269 -0.35 -9.77 -13.36
CA PHE A 269 -0.36 -11.17 -13.03
C PHE A 269 -1.60 -11.50 -12.21
N ARG A 270 -2.31 -12.56 -12.59
CA ARG A 270 -3.51 -13.05 -11.90
C ARG A 270 -3.43 -14.56 -11.68
N SER A 271 -3.96 -15.01 -10.56
CA SER A 271 -4.14 -16.43 -10.27
C SER A 271 -5.20 -16.61 -9.18
N SER A 272 -5.54 -17.85 -8.85
CA SER A 272 -6.40 -18.20 -7.71
C SER A 272 -5.73 -17.98 -6.34
N ARG A 273 -4.44 -17.66 -6.28
CA ARG A 273 -3.69 -17.40 -5.04
C ARG A 273 -4.13 -16.06 -4.43
N LYS A 274 -4.14 -15.98 -3.09
CA LYS A 274 -4.42 -14.72 -2.39
C LYS A 274 -3.40 -13.62 -2.69
N ASP A 275 -2.15 -14.00 -2.91
CA ASP A 275 -1.03 -13.12 -3.26
C ASP A 275 -0.93 -12.84 -4.77
N GLN A 276 -1.91 -13.30 -5.55
CA GLN A 276 -2.06 -13.16 -7.01
C GLN A 276 -0.78 -13.50 -7.79
N GLN A 277 0.27 -12.69 -7.71
CA GLN A 277 1.55 -12.88 -8.39
C GLN A 277 2.52 -13.86 -7.69
N GLY A 278 2.13 -14.40 -6.56
CA GLY A 278 3.01 -15.24 -5.72
C GLY A 278 3.65 -16.40 -6.49
N PHE A 279 2.98 -16.95 -7.51
CA PHE A 279 3.51 -18.03 -8.32
C PHE A 279 4.81 -17.65 -9.08
N VAL A 280 4.87 -16.47 -9.66
CA VAL A 280 6.07 -16.00 -10.40
C VAL A 280 7.16 -15.51 -9.43
N VAL A 281 6.77 -14.91 -8.32
CA VAL A 281 7.74 -14.48 -7.27
C VAL A 281 8.42 -15.69 -6.64
N GLU A 282 7.65 -16.74 -6.32
CA GLU A 282 8.17 -18.01 -5.80
C GLU A 282 9.11 -18.71 -6.79
N ALA A 283 8.79 -18.68 -8.09
CA ALA A 283 9.65 -19.21 -9.12
C ALA A 283 11.01 -18.49 -9.17
N ASN A 284 11.02 -17.16 -9.03
CA ASN A 284 12.25 -16.37 -8.96
C ASN A 284 13.06 -16.68 -7.68
N LEU A 285 12.39 -16.88 -6.55
CA LEU A 285 13.05 -17.33 -5.31
C LEU A 285 13.68 -18.70 -5.49
N ASN A 286 12.96 -19.64 -6.11
CA ASN A 286 13.49 -20.99 -6.39
C ASN A 286 14.72 -20.93 -7.31
N LYS A 287 14.75 -20.04 -8.30
CA LYS A 287 15.93 -19.80 -9.14
C LYS A 287 17.13 -19.30 -8.32
N ALA A 288 16.90 -18.38 -7.37
CA ALA A 288 17.97 -17.95 -6.46
C ALA A 288 18.50 -19.10 -5.60
N ILE A 289 17.62 -19.95 -5.06
CA ILE A 289 17.98 -21.12 -4.26
C ILE A 289 18.72 -22.18 -5.10
N GLU A 290 18.24 -22.46 -6.31
CA GLU A 290 18.93 -23.35 -7.27
C GLU A 290 20.36 -22.87 -7.59
N ALA A 291 20.55 -21.55 -7.66
CA ALA A 291 21.86 -20.92 -7.85
C ALA A 291 22.71 -20.85 -6.56
N GLY A 292 22.21 -21.38 -5.43
CA GLY A 292 22.95 -21.52 -4.18
C GLY A 292 22.62 -20.50 -3.08
N ALA A 293 21.60 -19.65 -3.26
CA ALA A 293 21.18 -18.73 -2.20
C ALA A 293 20.61 -19.50 -0.99
N LYS A 294 20.92 -19.02 0.22
CA LYS A 294 20.43 -19.58 1.48
C LYS A 294 19.42 -18.61 2.12
N THR A 295 18.26 -19.14 2.54
CA THR A 295 17.22 -18.38 3.22
C THR A 295 17.32 -18.48 4.74
N PHE A 296 17.02 -17.37 5.42
CA PHE A 296 16.92 -17.23 6.87
C PHE A 296 15.54 -16.64 7.18
N TYR A 297 14.53 -17.49 7.33
CA TYR A 297 13.18 -17.08 7.70
C TYR A 297 13.02 -16.90 9.21
N GLY A 298 12.08 -16.05 9.64
CA GLY A 298 11.91 -15.69 11.04
C GLY A 298 13.10 -14.93 11.63
N CYS A 299 13.91 -14.33 10.77
CA CYS A 299 15.14 -13.63 11.13
C CYS A 299 15.04 -12.14 10.81
N PHE A 300 15.31 -11.30 11.80
CA PHE A 300 15.23 -9.86 11.71
C PHE A 300 16.61 -9.25 11.44
N GLY A 301 16.75 -8.42 10.40
CA GLY A 301 17.92 -7.56 10.25
C GLY A 301 17.95 -6.53 11.38
N THR A 302 19.05 -6.49 12.14
CA THR A 302 19.09 -5.71 13.37
C THR A 302 20.12 -4.57 13.33
N LYS A 303 21.33 -4.85 12.84
CA LYS A 303 22.43 -3.88 12.88
C LYS A 303 23.40 -4.10 11.72
N LEU A 304 23.68 -3.05 10.95
CA LEU A 304 24.71 -3.09 9.92
C LEU A 304 26.12 -2.99 10.54
N LEU A 305 27.08 -3.67 9.94
CA LEU A 305 28.47 -3.67 10.36
C LEU A 305 29.32 -2.91 9.35
N LYS A 306 30.23 -2.07 9.85
CA LYS A 306 31.20 -1.31 9.05
C LYS A 306 32.63 -1.67 9.45
N ASP A 307 33.53 -1.62 8.47
CA ASP A 307 34.98 -1.64 8.74
C ASP A 307 35.52 -0.26 9.11
N GLY A 308 36.84 -0.20 9.33
CA GLY A 308 37.51 1.05 9.70
C GLY A 308 37.46 2.16 8.65
N ASP A 309 37.18 1.83 7.40
CA ASP A 309 37.05 2.77 6.28
C ASP A 309 35.58 3.16 6.03
N GLY A 310 34.65 2.71 6.87
CA GLY A 310 33.22 3.01 6.80
C GLY A 310 32.45 2.20 5.77
N ARG A 311 33.07 1.20 5.14
CA ARG A 311 32.40 0.27 4.24
C ARG A 311 31.50 -0.68 5.02
N VAL A 312 30.29 -0.93 4.52
CA VAL A 312 29.40 -1.97 5.05
C VAL A 312 29.95 -3.35 4.68
N THR A 313 30.19 -4.21 5.68
CA THR A 313 30.82 -5.53 5.55
C THR A 313 29.95 -6.67 6.04
N GLY A 314 28.75 -6.37 6.53
CA GLY A 314 27.83 -7.38 7.02
C GLY A 314 26.67 -6.81 7.82
N VAL A 315 25.95 -7.71 8.46
CA VAL A 315 24.78 -7.42 9.29
C VAL A 315 24.69 -8.40 10.45
N ILE A 316 24.23 -7.95 11.60
CA ILE A 316 23.76 -8.83 12.68
C ILE A 316 22.26 -9.03 12.49
N ILE A 317 21.83 -10.29 12.51
CA ILE A 317 20.42 -10.69 12.46
C ILE A 317 20.00 -11.32 13.79
N ARG A 318 18.72 -11.21 14.13
CA ARG A 318 18.11 -11.90 15.28
C ARG A 318 17.24 -13.03 14.77
N ASP A 319 17.53 -14.25 15.17
CA ASP A 319 16.73 -15.44 14.87
C ASP A 319 15.65 -15.61 15.96
N ALA A 320 14.43 -15.15 15.65
CA ALA A 320 13.32 -15.16 16.60
C ALA A 320 12.78 -16.58 16.87
N GLN A 321 13.00 -17.51 15.95
CA GLN A 321 12.52 -18.89 16.09
C GLN A 321 13.45 -19.77 16.92
N ASN A 322 14.70 -19.35 17.10
CA ASN A 322 15.71 -20.08 17.85
C ASN A 322 16.21 -19.29 19.09
N GLY A 323 15.26 -18.84 19.92
CA GLY A 323 15.56 -18.20 21.20
C GLY A 323 16.15 -16.80 21.10
N ASN A 324 15.84 -16.07 20.06
CA ASN A 324 16.36 -14.72 19.80
C ASN A 324 17.89 -14.67 19.68
N LYS A 325 18.48 -15.72 19.13
CA LYS A 325 19.93 -15.81 18.90
C LYS A 325 20.38 -14.77 17.88
N TYR A 326 21.45 -14.05 18.20
CA TYR A 326 22.07 -13.12 17.25
C TYR A 326 23.15 -13.82 16.44
N ILE A 327 23.10 -13.66 15.11
CA ILE A 327 24.01 -14.25 14.14
C ILE A 327 24.60 -13.12 13.30
N GLN A 328 25.92 -13.09 13.15
CA GLN A 328 26.61 -12.19 12.23
C GLN A 328 26.68 -12.84 10.85
N LEU A 329 26.20 -12.15 9.85
CA LEU A 329 26.38 -12.51 8.43
C LEU A 329 27.39 -11.52 7.83
N ASN A 330 28.58 -12.00 7.52
CA ASN A 330 29.57 -11.23 6.77
C ASN A 330 29.14 -11.17 5.31
N ALA A 331 29.38 -10.03 4.66
CA ALA A 331 29.03 -9.75 3.27
C ALA A 331 30.25 -9.16 2.55
N ALA A 332 31.06 -10.02 1.96
CA ALA A 332 32.34 -9.60 1.35
C ALA A 332 32.16 -8.56 0.23
N LYS A 333 31.04 -8.61 -0.50
CA LYS A 333 30.69 -7.66 -1.57
C LYS A 333 29.75 -6.56 -1.10
N GLY A 334 28.78 -6.87 -0.24
CA GLY A 334 27.90 -5.88 0.35
C GLY A 334 26.58 -6.43 0.88
N VAL A 335 25.82 -5.53 1.48
CA VAL A 335 24.46 -5.76 1.99
C VAL A 335 23.48 -5.00 1.12
N ILE A 336 22.36 -5.65 0.76
CA ILE A 336 21.26 -5.06 0.02
C ILE A 336 20.06 -4.95 0.96
N LEU A 337 19.59 -3.73 1.22
CA LEU A 337 18.35 -3.50 1.96
C LEU A 337 17.17 -3.53 0.99
N ALA A 338 16.26 -4.47 1.21
CA ALA A 338 15.01 -4.66 0.46
C ALA A 338 13.82 -4.81 1.41
N THR A 339 13.81 -4.01 2.48
CA THR A 339 13.04 -4.18 3.70
C THR A 339 11.63 -3.60 3.66
N GLY A 340 11.14 -3.19 2.49
CA GLY A 340 9.82 -2.59 2.37
C GLY A 340 9.79 -1.13 2.83
N ASP A 341 8.63 -0.64 3.24
CA ASP A 341 8.41 0.73 3.70
C ASP A 341 8.23 0.83 5.22
N ASN A 342 7.63 1.90 5.69
CA ASN A 342 7.48 2.22 7.11
C ASN A 342 6.02 2.50 7.51
N SER A 343 5.06 2.15 6.67
CA SER A 343 3.64 2.47 6.88
C SER A 343 3.01 1.81 8.11
N GLY A 344 3.64 0.78 8.67
CA GLY A 344 3.22 0.11 9.90
C GLY A 344 3.88 0.66 11.19
N ASP A 345 4.78 1.64 11.09
CA ASP A 345 5.44 2.23 12.26
C ASP A 345 4.91 3.64 12.54
N GLU A 346 4.18 3.78 13.64
CA GLU A 346 3.51 5.05 14.00
C GLU A 346 4.50 6.19 14.25
N LYS A 347 5.68 5.93 14.83
CA LYS A 347 6.67 6.98 15.12
C LYS A 347 7.27 7.53 13.83
N ILE A 348 7.60 6.64 12.89
CA ILE A 348 8.10 7.05 11.58
C ILE A 348 7.02 7.79 10.80
N MET A 349 5.78 7.29 10.82
CA MET A 349 4.67 7.95 10.14
C MET A 349 4.35 9.31 10.74
N LYS A 350 4.39 9.45 12.06
CA LYS A 350 4.19 10.72 12.75
C LYS A 350 5.23 11.79 12.37
N HIS A 351 6.45 11.35 12.05
CA HIS A 351 7.52 12.23 11.60
C HIS A 351 7.37 12.64 10.12
N PHE A 352 7.08 11.69 9.21
CA PHE A 352 7.09 11.94 7.77
C PHE A 352 5.71 12.23 7.15
N ALA A 353 4.64 11.82 7.79
CA ALA A 353 3.25 11.99 7.34
C ALA A 353 2.29 12.06 8.55
N PRO A 354 2.41 13.08 9.42
CA PRO A 354 1.64 13.19 10.65
C PRO A 354 0.12 13.19 10.41
N GLU A 355 -0.34 13.73 9.28
CA GLU A 355 -1.75 13.77 8.91
C GLU A 355 -2.37 12.37 8.79
N VAL A 356 -1.60 11.37 8.40
CA VAL A 356 -2.06 9.97 8.29
C VAL A 356 -2.34 9.38 9.66
N VAL A 357 -1.50 9.73 10.65
CA VAL A 357 -1.68 9.30 12.05
C VAL A 357 -2.84 10.04 12.70
N GLU A 358 -2.91 11.36 12.51
CA GLU A 358 -3.98 12.21 13.07
C GLU A 358 -5.36 11.80 12.56
N LYS A 359 -5.47 11.44 11.29
CA LYS A 359 -6.72 10.97 10.66
C LYS A 359 -7.00 9.48 10.87
N GLN A 360 -6.12 8.76 11.55
CA GLN A 360 -6.23 7.32 11.82
C GLN A 360 -6.36 6.45 10.56
N ILE A 361 -5.70 6.81 9.48
CA ILE A 361 -5.72 6.09 8.19
C ILE A 361 -4.50 5.19 7.94
N MET A 362 -3.69 4.94 8.96
CA MET A 362 -2.52 4.03 8.90
C MET A 362 -2.88 2.55 8.78
N ASN A 363 -4.13 2.21 8.95
CA ASN A 363 -4.60 0.88 9.30
C ASN A 363 -4.17 -0.24 8.34
N MET A 364 -3.94 0.01 7.04
CA MET A 364 -3.51 -1.08 6.14
C MET A 364 -2.08 -1.56 6.46
N GLY A 365 -1.14 -0.65 6.62
CA GLY A 365 0.23 -1.00 7.03
C GLY A 365 0.28 -1.54 8.46
N ALA A 366 -0.36 -0.83 9.40
CA ALA A 366 -0.39 -1.22 10.82
C ALA A 366 -1.14 -2.54 11.09
N MET A 367 -2.13 -2.88 10.26
CA MET A 367 -2.88 -4.14 10.37
C MET A 367 -2.16 -5.35 9.75
N GLY A 368 -0.98 -5.17 9.17
CA GLY A 368 -0.26 -6.25 8.51
C GLY A 368 -0.98 -6.81 7.27
N MET A 369 -1.79 -6.01 6.57
CA MET A 369 -2.43 -6.45 5.32
C MET A 369 -1.44 -6.94 4.27
N LEU A 370 -0.20 -6.48 4.37
CA LEU A 370 0.90 -6.86 3.50
C LEU A 370 1.68 -8.08 4.00
N GLY A 371 1.22 -8.65 5.10
CA GLY A 371 1.83 -9.75 5.81
C GLY A 371 2.22 -9.36 7.22
N VAL A 372 2.51 -10.38 8.01
CA VAL A 372 3.01 -10.24 9.38
C VAL A 372 4.33 -10.99 9.51
N ASP A 373 5.18 -10.52 10.43
CA ASP A 373 6.37 -11.23 10.82
C ASP A 373 6.03 -12.44 11.72
N VAL A 374 7.03 -13.22 12.12
CA VAL A 374 6.82 -14.40 12.97
C VAL A 374 6.39 -14.05 14.40
N GLU A 375 6.44 -12.80 14.79
CA GLU A 375 5.98 -12.28 16.08
C GLU A 375 4.56 -11.67 15.98
N GLY A 376 3.95 -11.67 14.78
CA GLY A 376 2.58 -11.20 14.54
C GLY A 376 2.47 -9.69 14.31
N ASN A 377 3.59 -8.98 14.12
CA ASN A 377 3.60 -7.56 13.83
C ASN A 377 3.57 -7.30 12.32
N SER A 378 3.20 -6.07 11.92
CA SER A 378 3.33 -5.62 10.54
C SER A 378 4.75 -5.80 10.02
N VAL A 379 4.89 -6.19 8.74
CA VAL A 379 6.21 -6.27 8.09
C VAL A 379 6.75 -4.90 7.65
N GLU A 380 5.90 -3.88 7.57
CA GLU A 380 6.24 -2.54 7.07
C GLU A 380 6.65 -1.60 8.22
N THR A 381 7.75 -1.92 8.91
CA THR A 381 8.20 -1.24 10.15
C THR A 381 9.44 -0.34 9.96
N GLY A 382 9.89 -0.14 8.72
CA GLY A 382 11.02 0.76 8.44
C GLY A 382 12.37 0.28 8.97
N ASP A 383 12.57 -1.03 9.14
CA ASP A 383 13.80 -1.58 9.72
C ASP A 383 15.03 -1.17 8.92
N GLY A 384 14.99 -1.28 7.59
CA GLY A 384 16.10 -0.87 6.72
C GLY A 384 16.31 0.64 6.69
N LEU A 385 15.25 1.43 6.84
CA LEU A 385 15.34 2.88 6.97
C LEU A 385 16.16 3.25 8.21
N ARG A 386 15.83 2.65 9.37
CA ARG A 386 16.58 2.87 10.62
C ARG A 386 18.01 2.36 10.53
N MET A 387 18.22 1.12 10.06
CA MET A 387 19.57 0.55 9.92
C MET A 387 20.48 1.41 9.05
N GLY A 388 19.96 1.96 7.96
CA GLY A 388 20.70 2.89 7.10
C GLY A 388 20.99 4.22 7.79
N ALA A 389 19.98 4.82 8.43
CA ALA A 389 20.12 6.10 9.13
C ALA A 389 21.12 6.03 10.29
N TRP A 390 21.13 4.96 11.09
CA TRP A 390 22.09 4.77 12.19
C TRP A 390 23.54 4.77 11.73
N ILE A 391 23.82 4.32 10.53
CA ILE A 391 25.17 4.33 9.96
C ILE A 391 25.48 5.59 9.14
N GLY A 392 24.59 6.56 9.11
CA GLY A 392 24.75 7.86 8.45
C GLY A 392 24.26 7.91 7.00
N ALA A 393 23.38 6.99 6.58
CA ALA A 393 22.74 7.10 5.26
C ALA A 393 21.69 8.23 5.27
N LYS A 394 21.69 9.05 4.22
CA LYS A 394 20.72 10.13 4.06
C LYS A 394 19.32 9.56 3.85
N VAL A 395 18.41 9.94 4.73
CA VAL A 395 16.99 9.68 4.60
C VAL A 395 16.34 10.75 3.73
N GLN A 396 15.42 10.35 2.87
CA GLN A 396 14.66 11.27 2.03
C GLN A 396 13.75 12.17 2.87
N ASP A 397 13.78 13.49 2.62
CA ASP A 397 13.04 14.47 3.43
C ASP A 397 11.51 14.41 3.20
N HIS A 398 11.06 14.08 1.97
CA HIS A 398 9.65 14.08 1.60
C HIS A 398 9.18 12.68 1.24
N HIS A 399 8.46 12.04 2.15
CA HIS A 399 7.78 10.79 1.88
C HIS A 399 6.40 11.05 1.29
N ALA A 400 5.89 10.08 0.52
CA ALA A 400 4.57 10.13 -0.08
C ALA A 400 3.70 9.03 0.55
N PRO A 401 2.78 9.36 1.46
CA PRO A 401 1.78 8.42 1.93
C PRO A 401 0.79 8.14 0.79
N ILE A 402 0.68 6.88 0.41
CA ILE A 402 -0.21 6.44 -0.67
C ILE A 402 -1.48 5.91 -0.04
N THR A 403 -2.55 6.66 -0.13
CA THR A 403 -3.86 6.21 0.31
C THR A 403 -4.44 5.20 -0.67
N HIS A 404 -5.22 4.25 -0.18
CA HIS A 404 -5.82 3.24 -1.03
C HIS A 404 -7.22 3.70 -1.45
N HIS A 405 -7.42 3.80 -2.76
CA HIS A 405 -8.69 4.18 -3.35
C HIS A 405 -9.71 3.03 -3.27
N MET A 406 -10.20 2.77 -2.11
CA MET A 406 -11.27 1.81 -1.88
C MET A 406 -12.63 2.48 -2.07
N GLY A 407 -12.78 3.27 -3.15
CA GLY A 407 -14.07 3.82 -3.52
C GLY A 407 -15.06 2.70 -3.80
N SER A 408 -16.27 2.84 -3.29
CA SER A 408 -17.41 2.03 -3.68
C SER A 408 -18.01 2.53 -5.02
N GLY A 409 -19.03 1.88 -5.51
CA GLY A 409 -19.74 2.32 -6.70
C GLY A 409 -18.93 2.20 -7.99
N MET A 410 -18.70 3.33 -8.64
CA MET A 410 -18.06 3.41 -9.94
C MET A 410 -16.52 3.55 -9.86
N GLY A 411 -15.94 3.35 -8.67
CA GLY A 411 -14.51 3.57 -8.48
C GLY A 411 -14.12 5.01 -8.80
N ILE A 412 -12.86 5.23 -9.20
CA ILE A 412 -12.31 6.57 -9.51
C ILE A 412 -12.82 7.11 -10.86
N THR A 413 -13.97 6.68 -11.31
CA THR A 413 -14.62 7.23 -12.51
C THR A 413 -15.15 8.62 -12.19
N PRO A 414 -14.93 9.64 -13.06
CA PRO A 414 -15.22 11.04 -12.75
C PRO A 414 -16.71 11.40 -12.77
N PHE A 415 -17.51 10.73 -11.97
CA PHE A 415 -18.87 11.12 -11.66
C PHE A 415 -18.90 12.23 -10.61
N LEU A 416 -20.02 12.97 -10.54
CA LEU A 416 -20.19 14.07 -9.59
C LEU A 416 -19.95 13.62 -8.15
N GLN A 417 -19.20 14.43 -7.39
CA GLN A 417 -18.95 14.23 -5.97
C GLN A 417 -19.52 15.42 -5.16
N LEU A 418 -20.24 15.10 -4.10
CA LEU A 418 -20.72 16.09 -3.11
C LEU A 418 -20.19 15.74 -1.72
N ASN A 419 -19.76 16.76 -0.96
CA ASN A 419 -19.37 16.59 0.44
C ASN A 419 -20.60 16.50 1.36
N LYS A 420 -20.41 16.28 2.65
CA LYS A 420 -21.50 16.16 3.63
C LYS A 420 -22.35 17.43 3.82
N ARG A 421 -21.89 18.59 3.35
CA ARG A 421 -22.67 19.83 3.31
C ARG A 421 -23.49 19.99 2.03
N GLY A 422 -23.42 19.04 1.11
CA GLY A 422 -24.09 19.09 -0.19
C GLY A 422 -23.33 19.90 -1.24
N GLU A 423 -22.10 20.30 -0.97
CA GLU A 423 -21.30 21.12 -1.86
C GLU A 423 -20.49 20.26 -2.82
N ARG A 424 -20.44 20.64 -4.11
CA ARG A 424 -19.41 20.18 -5.04
C ARG A 424 -18.10 20.89 -4.69
N PHE A 425 -16.96 20.20 -4.69
CA PHE A 425 -15.71 20.72 -4.13
C PHE A 425 -14.48 20.52 -5.01
N MET A 426 -14.60 19.86 -6.17
CA MET A 426 -13.46 19.57 -7.03
C MET A 426 -13.83 19.35 -8.50
N ASN A 427 -12.80 19.31 -9.36
CA ASN A 427 -12.85 18.64 -10.65
C ASN A 427 -12.69 17.14 -10.42
N GLU A 428 -13.72 16.35 -10.66
CA GLU A 428 -13.72 14.91 -10.43
C GLU A 428 -12.87 14.15 -11.46
N CYS A 429 -12.38 14.82 -12.51
CA CYS A 429 -11.55 14.24 -13.56
C CYS A 429 -10.05 14.37 -13.24
N ILE A 430 -9.66 14.05 -12.02
CA ILE A 430 -8.27 14.02 -11.54
C ILE A 430 -7.88 12.58 -11.15
N PRO A 431 -6.58 12.27 -11.09
CA PRO A 431 -6.12 10.94 -10.70
C PRO A 431 -6.56 10.56 -9.29
N GLY A 432 -6.62 9.27 -9.02
CA GLY A 432 -7.17 8.74 -7.78
C GLY A 432 -6.48 9.25 -6.53
N GLN A 433 -5.15 9.36 -6.51
CA GLN A 433 -4.44 9.87 -5.33
C GLN A 433 -4.79 11.34 -5.06
N GLN A 434 -4.85 12.17 -6.10
CA GLN A 434 -5.23 13.57 -5.97
C GLN A 434 -6.71 13.72 -5.59
N LEU A 435 -7.57 12.82 -6.07
CA LEU A 435 -8.97 12.77 -5.67
C LEU A 435 -9.12 12.47 -4.17
N GLU A 436 -8.36 11.49 -3.65
CA GLU A 436 -8.33 11.19 -2.21
C GLU A 436 -7.85 12.41 -1.40
N ASN A 437 -6.80 13.10 -1.84
CA ASN A 437 -6.32 14.32 -1.19
C ASN A 437 -7.43 15.39 -1.09
N GLN A 438 -8.30 15.50 -2.09
CA GLN A 438 -9.45 16.42 -2.05
C GLN A 438 -10.53 15.95 -1.07
N ILE A 439 -10.79 14.64 -0.99
CA ILE A 439 -11.78 14.09 -0.05
C ILE A 439 -11.30 14.24 1.40
N GLU A 440 -10.01 14.09 1.65
CA GLU A 440 -9.42 14.29 2.98
C GLU A 440 -9.63 15.70 3.54
N LEU A 441 -9.78 16.70 2.67
CA LEU A 441 -10.07 18.08 3.06
C LEU A 441 -11.55 18.33 3.36
N GLN A 442 -12.45 17.37 3.08
CA GLN A 442 -13.88 17.55 3.27
C GLN A 442 -14.32 17.20 4.71
N PRO A 443 -15.50 17.68 5.15
CA PRO A 443 -16.04 17.31 6.45
C PRO A 443 -16.09 15.79 6.62
N GLU A 444 -15.55 15.30 7.75
CA GLU A 444 -15.46 13.88 8.08
C GLU A 444 -14.68 13.06 7.03
N CYS A 445 -13.80 13.69 6.23
CA CYS A 445 -13.09 13.04 5.12
C CYS A 445 -14.03 12.20 4.23
N THR A 446 -15.22 12.72 3.93
CA THR A 446 -16.30 11.97 3.28
C THR A 446 -16.91 12.75 2.11
N SER A 447 -17.26 12.02 1.06
CA SER A 447 -18.06 12.49 -0.08
C SER A 447 -19.06 11.43 -0.54
N PHE A 448 -19.96 11.83 -1.43
CA PHE A 448 -20.89 10.93 -2.11
C PHE A 448 -20.71 11.08 -3.61
N GLN A 449 -20.40 9.97 -4.28
CA GLN A 449 -20.36 9.88 -5.74
C GLN A 449 -21.79 9.64 -6.26
N LEU A 450 -22.24 10.48 -7.21
CA LEU A 450 -23.59 10.43 -7.77
C LEU A 450 -23.56 10.17 -9.28
N TYR A 451 -24.43 9.31 -9.74
CA TYR A 451 -24.64 9.00 -11.16
C TYR A 451 -26.09 8.60 -11.43
N ASP A 452 -26.49 8.56 -12.70
CA ASP A 452 -27.84 8.21 -13.12
C ASP A 452 -27.89 6.97 -14.00
N ALA A 453 -29.07 6.59 -14.49
CA ALA A 453 -29.30 5.40 -15.30
C ALA A 453 -28.49 5.38 -16.62
N LYS A 454 -27.99 6.52 -17.07
CA LYS A 454 -27.20 6.67 -18.29
C LYS A 454 -25.70 6.46 -18.11
N TRP A 455 -25.24 6.11 -16.92
CA TRP A 455 -23.83 5.91 -16.61
C TRP A 455 -23.11 5.01 -17.65
N GLY A 456 -23.81 3.98 -18.17
CA GLY A 456 -23.24 3.06 -19.14
C GLY A 456 -22.86 3.71 -20.47
N GLU A 457 -23.64 4.68 -20.93
CA GLU A 457 -23.38 5.46 -22.15
C GLU A 457 -22.23 6.47 -21.94
N GLN A 458 -21.86 6.74 -20.70
CA GLN A 458 -20.85 7.73 -20.30
C GLN A 458 -19.44 7.12 -20.16
N ILE A 459 -19.34 5.85 -19.79
CA ILE A 459 -18.05 5.17 -19.57
C ILE A 459 -17.08 5.24 -20.77
N PRO A 460 -17.50 5.13 -22.03
CA PRO A 460 -16.58 5.27 -23.17
C PRO A 460 -15.81 6.59 -23.25
N TYR A 461 -16.30 7.64 -22.56
CA TYR A 461 -15.65 8.96 -22.51
C TYR A 461 -14.74 9.14 -21.28
N MET A 462 -14.77 8.19 -20.35
CA MET A 462 -14.05 8.30 -19.07
C MET A 462 -12.59 7.91 -19.22
N PRO A 463 -11.69 8.47 -18.39
CA PRO A 463 -10.28 8.10 -18.43
C PRO A 463 -10.06 6.67 -17.93
N ALA A 464 -9.01 6.02 -18.43
CA ALA A 464 -8.58 4.68 -18.03
C ALA A 464 -7.80 4.72 -16.69
N ASN A 465 -8.27 5.47 -15.70
CA ASN A 465 -7.59 5.66 -14.43
C ASN A 465 -7.52 4.38 -13.58
N HIS A 466 -6.48 4.29 -12.79
CA HIS A 466 -6.35 3.23 -11.78
C HIS A 466 -7.54 3.23 -10.81
N GLY A 467 -8.25 2.12 -10.74
CA GLY A 467 -9.44 1.97 -9.92
C GLY A 467 -10.75 2.50 -10.55
N GLY A 468 -10.70 3.14 -11.71
CA GLY A 468 -11.87 3.57 -12.47
C GLY A 468 -12.45 2.47 -13.36
N LEU A 469 -13.64 2.71 -13.89
CA LEU A 469 -14.25 1.84 -14.92
C LEU A 469 -13.73 2.23 -16.30
N CYS A 470 -13.27 1.24 -17.07
CA CYS A 470 -12.81 1.46 -18.44
C CYS A 470 -13.85 1.02 -19.47
N TYR A 471 -14.60 -0.04 -19.18
CA TYR A 471 -15.55 -0.66 -20.12
C TYR A 471 -16.76 -1.21 -19.41
N ILE A 472 -17.86 -1.28 -20.16
CA ILE A 472 -19.05 -2.06 -19.81
C ILE A 472 -18.96 -3.41 -20.50
N ILE A 473 -19.24 -4.46 -19.77
CA ILE A 473 -19.27 -5.83 -20.29
C ILE A 473 -20.71 -6.16 -20.71
N PRO A 474 -20.92 -6.72 -21.92
CA PRO A 474 -22.23 -7.21 -22.34
C PRO A 474 -22.79 -8.26 -21.39
N GLU A 475 -24.13 -8.34 -21.30
CA GLU A 475 -24.84 -9.29 -20.43
C GLU A 475 -24.58 -10.77 -20.79
N ASP A 476 -24.27 -11.05 -22.05
CA ASP A 476 -23.99 -12.38 -22.58
C ASP A 476 -22.53 -12.83 -22.41
N GLU A 477 -21.69 -11.99 -21.79
CA GLU A 477 -20.31 -12.38 -21.52
C GLU A 477 -20.24 -13.52 -20.49
N ASP A 478 -19.32 -14.46 -20.71
CA ASP A 478 -19.16 -15.65 -19.88
C ASP A 478 -18.60 -15.32 -18.49
N GLU A 479 -19.46 -15.32 -17.47
CA GLU A 479 -19.11 -15.10 -16.07
C GLU A 479 -18.32 -16.27 -15.45
N SER A 480 -18.31 -17.44 -16.08
CA SER A 480 -17.52 -18.58 -15.62
C SER A 480 -16.04 -18.44 -15.91
N ASN A 481 -15.64 -17.46 -16.72
CA ASN A 481 -14.25 -17.16 -17.01
C ASN A 481 -13.52 -16.72 -15.72
N PRO A 482 -12.56 -17.51 -15.20
CA PRO A 482 -11.86 -17.16 -13.96
C PRO A 482 -11.01 -15.89 -14.07
N ASN A 483 -10.67 -15.44 -15.29
CA ASN A 483 -10.00 -14.17 -15.55
C ASN A 483 -10.91 -12.94 -15.34
N TYR A 484 -12.21 -13.18 -15.13
CA TYR A 484 -13.23 -12.16 -14.97
C TYR A 484 -13.20 -11.50 -13.57
N THR A 485 -12.06 -10.97 -13.16
CA THR A 485 -11.88 -10.40 -11.82
C THR A 485 -11.54 -8.91 -11.83
N ASP A 486 -11.44 -8.32 -13.02
CA ASP A 486 -11.04 -6.92 -13.13
C ASP A 486 -12.20 -5.97 -12.80
N ARG A 487 -12.05 -5.17 -11.78
CA ARG A 487 -13.02 -4.12 -11.37
C ARG A 487 -13.21 -3.03 -12.43
N GLN A 488 -12.32 -2.92 -13.41
CA GLN A 488 -12.43 -1.97 -14.52
C GLN A 488 -13.44 -2.37 -15.59
N TYR A 489 -13.86 -3.63 -15.56
CA TYR A 489 -14.82 -4.19 -16.48
C TYR A 489 -16.02 -4.67 -15.65
N THR A 490 -17.20 -4.15 -15.94
CA THR A 490 -18.39 -4.46 -15.16
C THR A 490 -19.57 -4.72 -16.07
N LYS A 491 -20.28 -5.84 -15.86
CA LYS A 491 -21.57 -6.09 -16.50
C LYS A 491 -22.60 -5.06 -16.06
N ILE A 492 -23.50 -4.70 -16.94
CA ILE A 492 -24.61 -3.79 -16.64
C ILE A 492 -25.44 -4.32 -15.47
N SER A 493 -25.73 -5.63 -15.43
CA SER A 493 -26.46 -6.28 -14.34
C SER A 493 -25.76 -6.16 -12.99
N ALA A 494 -24.44 -6.31 -12.94
CA ALA A 494 -23.66 -6.22 -11.71
C ALA A 494 -23.63 -4.81 -11.12
N LYS A 495 -23.99 -3.79 -11.88
CA LYS A 495 -24.08 -2.41 -11.39
C LYS A 495 -25.18 -2.18 -10.38
N ALA A 496 -26.23 -2.98 -10.43
CA ALA A 496 -27.26 -2.92 -9.39
C ALA A 496 -26.72 -3.14 -7.98
N GLU A 497 -25.56 -3.83 -7.84
CA GLU A 497 -24.92 -4.11 -6.55
C GLU A 497 -23.80 -3.14 -6.20
N ALA A 498 -23.38 -2.29 -7.14
CA ALA A 498 -22.28 -1.34 -6.95
C ALA A 498 -22.68 -0.04 -6.25
N TYR A 499 -23.98 0.25 -6.13
CA TYR A 499 -24.51 1.41 -5.42
C TYR A 499 -24.87 1.06 -3.97
N GLN A 500 -24.80 2.07 -3.09
CA GLN A 500 -25.32 1.96 -1.72
C GLN A 500 -26.75 2.50 -1.63
N PHE A 501 -27.06 3.55 -2.40
CA PHE A 501 -28.33 4.24 -2.40
C PHE A 501 -28.91 4.33 -3.81
N LYS A 502 -30.22 4.17 -3.94
CA LYS A 502 -30.96 4.26 -5.20
C LYS A 502 -32.33 4.89 -4.97
N ALA A 503 -32.72 5.79 -5.85
CA ALA A 503 -34.04 6.39 -5.82
C ALA A 503 -34.49 6.87 -7.20
N ASP A 504 -35.80 7.09 -7.38
CA ASP A 504 -36.36 7.64 -8.61
C ASP A 504 -36.34 9.18 -8.65
N THR A 505 -36.06 9.83 -7.52
CA THR A 505 -35.89 11.28 -7.42
C THR A 505 -34.57 11.63 -6.73
N LEU A 506 -33.98 12.77 -7.09
CA LEU A 506 -32.77 13.28 -6.45
C LEU A 506 -32.97 13.59 -4.97
N GLU A 507 -34.14 14.18 -4.62
CA GLU A 507 -34.45 14.52 -3.23
C GLU A 507 -34.50 13.26 -2.34
N GLU A 508 -35.13 12.18 -2.81
CA GLU A 508 -35.19 10.90 -2.12
C GLU A 508 -33.79 10.27 -1.99
N LEU A 509 -32.99 10.28 -3.08
CA LEU A 509 -31.63 9.78 -3.07
C LEU A 509 -30.77 10.49 -2.03
N LEU A 510 -30.79 11.83 -2.05
CA LEU A 510 -30.01 12.64 -1.13
C LEU A 510 -30.44 12.45 0.33
N THR A 511 -31.75 12.29 0.56
CA THR A 511 -32.26 11.96 1.91
C THR A 511 -31.75 10.61 2.38
N GLN A 512 -31.68 9.58 1.51
CA GLN A 512 -31.08 8.29 1.82
C GLN A 512 -29.57 8.42 2.14
N CYS A 513 -28.87 9.35 1.51
CA CYS A 513 -27.46 9.67 1.81
C CYS A 513 -27.27 10.42 3.13
N GLY A 514 -28.36 10.81 3.81
CA GLY A 514 -28.33 11.52 5.09
C GLY A 514 -28.30 13.04 4.99
N TYR A 515 -28.59 13.62 3.81
CA TYR A 515 -28.75 15.07 3.68
C TYR A 515 -30.10 15.52 4.23
N GLU A 516 -30.08 16.52 5.10
CA GLU A 516 -31.27 17.11 5.73
C GLU A 516 -31.16 18.64 5.76
N GLY A 517 -32.31 19.33 5.78
CA GLY A 517 -32.39 20.78 5.94
C GLY A 517 -31.52 21.53 4.93
N GLU A 518 -30.66 22.44 5.40
CA GLU A 518 -29.79 23.27 4.56
C GLU A 518 -28.84 22.45 3.69
N ALA A 519 -28.32 21.33 4.19
CA ALA A 519 -27.43 20.45 3.42
C ALA A 519 -28.16 19.77 2.25
N LEU A 520 -29.42 19.39 2.41
CA LEU A 520 -30.25 18.87 1.33
C LEU A 520 -30.54 19.95 0.26
N ASP A 521 -30.90 21.14 0.69
CA ASP A 521 -31.14 22.27 -0.22
C ASP A 521 -29.87 22.60 -1.01
N THR A 522 -28.72 22.60 -0.35
CA THR A 522 -27.41 22.84 -0.97
C THR A 522 -27.07 21.76 -1.97
N ALA A 523 -27.28 20.49 -1.64
CA ALA A 523 -27.01 19.36 -2.54
C ALA A 523 -27.87 19.41 -3.80
N LEU A 524 -29.15 19.70 -3.66
CA LEU A 524 -30.07 19.93 -4.80
C LEU A 524 -29.65 21.12 -5.66
N ALA A 525 -29.18 22.21 -5.03
CA ALA A 525 -28.67 23.38 -5.75
C ALA A 525 -27.36 23.05 -6.49
N SER A 526 -26.45 22.32 -5.87
CA SER A 526 -25.20 21.87 -6.47
C SER A 526 -25.44 20.97 -7.71
N ILE A 527 -26.41 20.06 -7.65
CA ILE A 527 -26.76 19.21 -8.79
C ILE A 527 -27.41 20.07 -9.90
N ARG A 528 -28.32 20.99 -9.58
CA ARG A 528 -28.87 21.90 -10.59
C ARG A 528 -27.77 22.69 -11.29
N ARG A 529 -26.85 23.28 -10.52
CA ARG A 529 -25.70 24.02 -11.07
C ARG A 529 -24.82 23.12 -11.95
N TYR A 530 -24.50 21.91 -11.50
CA TYR A 530 -23.75 20.95 -12.29
C TYR A 530 -24.44 20.59 -13.61
N ASN A 531 -25.76 20.38 -13.59
CA ASN A 531 -26.55 20.09 -14.78
C ASN A 531 -26.58 21.27 -15.76
N GLU A 532 -26.64 22.53 -15.27
CA GLU A 532 -26.55 23.74 -16.09
C GLU A 532 -25.20 23.82 -16.81
N LEU A 533 -24.10 23.59 -16.08
CA LEU A 533 -22.73 23.58 -16.63
C LEU A 533 -22.56 22.46 -17.66
N ALA A 534 -23.04 21.25 -17.38
CA ALA A 534 -23.02 20.14 -18.32
C ALA A 534 -23.75 20.49 -19.64
N LYS A 535 -24.92 21.12 -19.57
CA LYS A 535 -25.67 21.56 -20.76
C LYS A 535 -25.00 22.71 -21.49
N ALA A 536 -24.32 23.59 -20.77
CA ALA A 536 -23.55 24.69 -21.36
C ALA A 536 -22.25 24.18 -22.04
N GLY A 537 -21.78 22.96 -21.72
CA GLY A 537 -20.57 22.41 -22.25
C GLY A 537 -19.30 23.09 -21.70
N SER A 538 -19.37 23.66 -20.49
CA SER A 538 -18.23 24.29 -19.81
C SER A 538 -18.42 24.18 -18.30
N ASP A 539 -17.36 23.79 -17.59
CA ASP A 539 -17.32 23.79 -16.12
C ASP A 539 -16.56 25.02 -15.62
N ASP A 540 -17.28 26.13 -15.47
CA ASP A 540 -16.71 27.40 -14.99
C ASP A 540 -16.38 27.37 -13.49
N ASP A 541 -16.85 26.35 -12.76
CA ASP A 541 -16.67 26.25 -11.31
C ASP A 541 -15.35 25.51 -10.95
N PHE A 542 -15.02 24.38 -11.63
CA PHE A 542 -13.86 23.55 -11.30
C PHE A 542 -13.03 23.11 -12.51
N GLY A 543 -13.42 23.46 -13.74
CA GLY A 543 -12.66 23.15 -14.94
C GLY A 543 -12.68 21.68 -15.37
N LYS A 544 -13.70 20.91 -15.00
CA LYS A 544 -13.85 19.54 -15.48
C LYS A 544 -14.06 19.52 -17.00
N PRO A 545 -13.36 18.64 -17.76
CA PRO A 545 -13.54 18.56 -19.21
C PRO A 545 -15.02 18.37 -19.62
N ALA A 546 -15.48 19.19 -20.56
CA ALA A 546 -16.88 19.16 -21.02
C ALA A 546 -17.32 17.78 -21.52
N SER A 547 -16.41 17.02 -22.14
CA SER A 547 -16.65 15.65 -22.60
C SER A 547 -16.98 14.65 -21.46
N ARG A 548 -16.80 15.04 -20.21
CA ARG A 548 -17.07 14.25 -19.00
C ARG A 548 -18.09 14.89 -18.07
N MET A 549 -18.74 15.94 -18.54
CA MET A 549 -19.85 16.61 -17.85
C MET A 549 -21.17 16.02 -18.33
N PHE A 550 -21.76 15.14 -17.53
CA PHE A 550 -23.05 14.51 -17.84
C PHE A 550 -24.09 14.92 -16.81
N ALA A 551 -25.18 15.56 -17.28
CA ALA A 551 -26.26 15.98 -16.39
C ALA A 551 -26.96 14.78 -15.75
N LEU A 552 -27.24 14.87 -14.45
CA LEU A 552 -28.03 13.90 -13.69
C LEU A 552 -29.52 14.18 -13.90
N GLU A 553 -30.14 13.55 -14.89
CA GLU A 553 -31.54 13.81 -15.28
C GLU A 553 -32.34 12.54 -15.59
N ASN A 554 -31.70 11.36 -15.55
CA ASN A 554 -32.29 10.10 -15.99
C ASN A 554 -32.46 9.13 -14.82
N PRO A 555 -33.64 9.08 -14.20
CA PRO A 555 -33.87 8.12 -13.12
C PRO A 555 -33.78 6.65 -13.62
N PRO A 556 -33.47 5.71 -12.73
CA PRO A 556 -33.14 5.91 -11.33
C PRO A 556 -31.76 6.54 -11.13
N TYR A 557 -31.64 7.26 -10.00
CA TYR A 557 -30.39 7.86 -9.54
C TYR A 557 -29.73 6.96 -8.51
N TYR A 558 -28.39 7.03 -8.46
CA TYR A 558 -27.56 6.19 -7.61
C TYR A 558 -26.54 7.03 -6.85
N ALA A 559 -26.19 6.59 -5.65
CA ALA A 559 -25.12 7.18 -4.89
C ALA A 559 -24.30 6.14 -4.14
N CYS A 560 -23.02 6.46 -3.95
CA CYS A 560 -22.10 5.70 -3.11
C CYS A 560 -21.33 6.64 -2.21
N GLN A 561 -21.22 6.29 -0.94
CA GLN A 561 -20.37 7.01 0.01
C GLN A 561 -18.92 6.66 -0.22
N TRP A 562 -18.08 7.69 -0.23
CA TRP A 562 -16.64 7.61 -0.27
C TRP A 562 -16.04 8.17 1.02
N GLY A 563 -14.94 7.62 1.43
CA GLY A 563 -14.13 8.12 2.53
C GLY A 563 -12.68 7.73 2.31
N THR A 564 -11.77 8.42 2.97
CA THR A 564 -10.39 7.97 3.07
C THR A 564 -10.37 6.73 3.94
N THR A 565 -9.92 5.62 3.38
CA THR A 565 -10.09 4.33 4.03
C THR A 565 -8.83 3.83 4.70
N ALA A 566 -7.70 3.94 4.04
CA ALA A 566 -6.45 3.40 4.56
C ALA A 566 -5.26 3.82 3.72
N MET A 567 -4.14 4.04 4.37
CA MET A 567 -2.86 4.17 3.68
C MET A 567 -2.33 2.79 3.30
N LEU A 568 -1.96 2.63 2.03
CA LEU A 568 -1.45 1.37 1.50
C LEU A 568 0.05 1.19 1.75
N VAL A 569 0.84 2.20 1.45
CA VAL A 569 2.30 2.28 1.63
C VAL A 569 2.72 3.72 1.90
N CYS A 570 3.92 3.90 2.46
CA CYS A 570 4.57 5.20 2.53
C CYS A 570 5.83 5.17 1.66
N ALA A 571 5.76 5.77 0.47
CA ALA A 571 6.90 5.82 -0.44
C ALA A 571 7.90 6.89 0.02
N GLY A 572 9.12 6.49 0.24
CA GLY A 572 10.22 7.30 0.72
C GLY A 572 11.46 6.44 0.83
N GLY A 573 12.23 6.59 1.89
CA GLY A 573 13.34 5.69 2.17
C GLY A 573 14.70 6.37 2.19
N LEU A 574 15.75 5.59 2.02
CA LEU A 574 17.13 6.08 1.92
C LEU A 574 17.36 6.68 0.54
N GLU A 575 17.88 7.90 0.48
CA GLU A 575 18.20 8.51 -0.81
C GLU A 575 19.19 7.67 -1.60
N SER A 576 18.90 7.49 -2.88
CA SER A 576 19.68 6.62 -3.75
C SER A 576 19.95 7.21 -5.13
N ASP A 577 20.84 6.56 -5.86
CA ASP A 577 21.06 6.78 -7.30
C ASP A 577 20.45 5.64 -8.15
N GLU A 578 20.63 5.75 -9.47
CA GLU A 578 20.21 4.77 -10.46
C GLU A 578 21.02 3.47 -10.46
N ASN A 579 22.03 3.36 -9.59
CA ASN A 579 22.83 2.16 -9.36
C ASN A 579 22.52 1.49 -8.02
N CYS A 580 21.51 1.99 -7.29
CA CYS A 580 21.08 1.51 -5.97
C CYS A 580 22.06 1.85 -4.83
N HIS A 581 22.99 2.78 -5.02
CA HIS A 581 23.82 3.25 -3.92
C HIS A 581 23.02 4.13 -2.97
N THR A 582 23.38 4.13 -1.68
CA THR A 582 22.94 5.12 -0.71
C THR A 582 24.01 6.18 -0.49
N PHE A 583 23.58 7.39 -0.13
CA PHE A 583 24.45 8.51 0.13
C PHE A 583 24.66 8.71 1.63
N THR A 584 25.84 9.25 2.00
CA THR A 584 26.04 9.80 3.35
C THR A 584 25.17 11.05 3.53
N GLU A 585 24.88 11.39 4.77
CA GLU A 585 24.25 12.68 5.09
C GLU A 585 25.18 13.80 4.67
N GLU A 586 24.66 14.74 3.86
CA GLU A 586 25.48 15.68 3.13
C GLU A 586 26.01 16.83 3.98
N ASP A 587 27.25 17.24 3.67
CA ASP A 587 27.60 18.66 3.72
C ASP A 587 26.87 19.36 2.54
N PRO A 588 25.89 20.25 2.81
CA PRO A 588 25.16 20.96 1.75
C PRO A 588 26.06 21.78 0.81
N ALA A 589 27.29 22.04 1.21
CA ALA A 589 28.29 22.74 0.42
C ALA A 589 29.07 21.82 -0.53
N SER A 590 28.96 20.49 -0.41
CA SER A 590 29.66 19.56 -1.26
C SER A 590 28.95 19.37 -2.63
N PRO A 591 29.64 19.58 -3.74
CA PRO A 591 29.09 19.30 -5.08
C PRO A 591 29.05 17.79 -5.41
N LYS A 592 29.68 16.95 -4.61
CA LYS A 592 29.69 15.49 -4.78
C LYS A 592 29.14 14.85 -3.51
N ARG A 593 28.20 13.95 -3.73
CA ARG A 593 27.67 13.10 -2.68
C ARG A 593 28.54 11.85 -2.53
N ASP A 594 28.96 11.58 -1.30
CA ASP A 594 29.70 10.37 -1.01
C ASP A 594 28.72 9.20 -0.80
N ILE A 595 29.00 8.08 -1.47
CA ILE A 595 28.23 6.85 -1.32
C ILE A 595 28.73 6.05 -0.10
N ILE A 596 27.81 5.33 0.54
CA ILE A 596 28.17 4.33 1.56
C ILE A 596 28.58 3.04 0.83
N LYS A 597 29.86 2.79 0.77
CA LYS A 597 30.40 1.61 0.09
C LYS A 597 29.88 0.31 0.73
N GLY A 598 29.53 -0.66 -0.10
CA GLY A 598 29.03 -1.96 0.35
C GLY A 598 27.58 -1.94 0.84
N LEU A 599 26.85 -0.81 0.73
CA LEU A 599 25.42 -0.74 1.02
C LEU A 599 24.65 -0.39 -0.24
N TYR A 600 23.64 -1.21 -0.55
CA TYR A 600 22.73 -1.03 -1.69
C TYR A 600 21.29 -1.07 -1.20
N VAL A 601 20.39 -0.41 -1.93
CA VAL A 601 18.97 -0.36 -1.58
C VAL A 601 18.09 -0.64 -2.81
N CYS A 602 16.98 -1.36 -2.59
CA CYS A 602 15.97 -1.57 -3.62
C CYS A 602 14.59 -1.78 -2.98
N GLY A 603 13.53 -1.68 -3.78
CA GLY A 603 12.17 -1.75 -3.26
C GLY A 603 11.74 -0.48 -2.55
N ASN A 604 10.78 -0.57 -1.61
CA ASN A 604 10.19 0.63 -0.99
C ASN A 604 11.12 1.35 -0.01
N VAL A 605 12.17 0.70 0.50
CA VAL A 605 13.21 1.37 1.27
C VAL A 605 14.16 2.22 0.40
N GLN A 606 14.12 2.04 -0.93
CA GLN A 606 14.86 2.86 -1.89
C GLN A 606 14.16 4.21 -2.08
N GLY A 607 14.76 5.27 -1.57
CA GLY A 607 14.32 6.64 -1.77
C GLY A 607 14.61 7.18 -3.17
N SER A 608 14.20 8.41 -3.40
CA SER A 608 14.40 9.16 -4.66
C SER A 608 13.59 8.67 -5.88
N ARG A 609 12.81 7.60 -5.76
CA ARG A 609 11.90 7.13 -6.81
C ARG A 609 10.63 7.99 -6.87
N TYR A 610 10.09 8.31 -5.71
CA TYR A 610 8.91 9.17 -5.48
C TYR A 610 9.22 10.21 -4.43
N ALA A 611 8.46 11.28 -4.38
CA ALA A 611 8.51 12.28 -3.33
C ALA A 611 7.21 13.09 -3.34
N VAL A 612 6.71 13.47 -2.16
CA VAL A 612 5.49 14.26 -1.96
C VAL A 612 4.23 13.54 -2.41
N GLU A 613 4.22 12.99 -3.63
CA GLU A 613 3.09 12.33 -4.26
C GLU A 613 3.53 11.02 -4.94
N TYR A 614 2.58 10.10 -5.11
CA TYR A 614 2.77 8.87 -5.86
C TYR A 614 2.11 8.99 -7.24
N PRO A 615 2.90 9.00 -8.32
CA PRO A 615 2.36 9.15 -9.66
C PRO A 615 1.66 7.87 -10.12
N ILE A 616 0.38 7.99 -10.48
CA ILE A 616 -0.44 6.86 -10.95
C ILE A 616 -0.74 6.90 -12.45
N CYS A 617 -0.11 7.79 -13.19
CA CYS A 617 -0.18 7.83 -14.65
C CYS A 617 0.31 6.53 -15.31
N MET A 618 1.11 5.75 -14.59
CA MET A 618 1.54 4.40 -14.96
C MET A 618 1.16 3.39 -13.88
N ARG A 619 0.04 2.76 -14.04
CA ARG A 619 -0.49 1.72 -13.17
C ARG A 619 0.51 0.57 -12.99
N GLY A 620 0.84 0.20 -11.76
CA GLY A 620 1.81 -0.87 -11.45
C GLY A 620 3.30 -0.46 -11.54
N ILE A 621 3.61 0.83 -11.66
CA ILE A 621 5.00 1.32 -11.71
C ILE A 621 5.82 0.89 -10.49
N SER A 622 5.22 0.82 -9.30
CA SER A 622 5.93 0.45 -8.07
C SER A 622 6.52 -0.96 -8.14
N HIS A 623 5.73 -1.95 -8.55
CA HIS A 623 6.22 -3.32 -8.71
C HIS A 623 7.28 -3.42 -9.80
N SER A 624 7.09 -2.72 -10.91
CA SER A 624 8.06 -2.69 -12.00
C SER A 624 9.41 -2.11 -11.55
N LEU A 625 9.40 -1.00 -10.80
CA LEU A 625 10.61 -0.44 -10.18
C LEU A 625 11.23 -1.41 -9.17
N CYS A 626 10.43 -2.15 -8.40
CA CYS A 626 10.93 -3.15 -7.45
C CYS A 626 11.66 -4.30 -8.15
N VAL A 627 11.11 -4.83 -9.24
CA VAL A 627 11.76 -5.89 -10.03
C VAL A 627 13.05 -5.36 -10.67
N TYR A 628 12.95 -4.20 -11.34
CA TYR A 628 14.08 -3.62 -12.05
C TYR A 628 15.24 -3.29 -11.11
N TYR A 629 14.96 -2.54 -10.04
CA TYR A 629 16.02 -2.14 -9.10
C TYR A 629 16.48 -3.26 -8.17
N GLY A 630 15.66 -4.27 -7.94
CA GLY A 630 16.12 -5.52 -7.33
C GLY A 630 17.20 -6.18 -8.17
N TYR A 631 16.94 -6.37 -9.48
CA TYR A 631 17.92 -6.91 -10.42
C TYR A 631 19.20 -6.07 -10.47
N ILE A 632 19.10 -4.74 -10.59
CA ILE A 632 20.24 -3.83 -10.64
C ILE A 632 21.06 -3.90 -9.34
N ALA A 633 20.42 -3.88 -8.18
CA ALA A 633 21.09 -3.96 -6.88
C ALA A 633 21.90 -5.27 -6.74
N GLY A 634 21.32 -6.41 -7.16
CA GLY A 634 22.02 -7.69 -7.16
C GLY A 634 23.26 -7.68 -8.05
N LYS A 635 23.13 -7.24 -9.28
CA LYS A 635 24.24 -7.14 -10.24
C LYS A 635 25.35 -6.20 -9.76
N ASN A 636 24.98 -4.98 -9.34
CA ASN A 636 25.93 -3.96 -8.94
C ASN A 636 26.66 -4.33 -7.62
N CYS A 637 25.98 -4.94 -6.68
CA CYS A 637 26.59 -5.41 -5.44
C CYS A 637 27.68 -6.47 -5.73
N VAL A 638 27.43 -7.39 -6.65
CA VAL A 638 28.43 -8.41 -7.05
C VAL A 638 29.58 -7.76 -7.79
N ALA A 639 29.32 -6.84 -8.70
CA ALA A 639 30.34 -6.14 -9.47
C ALA A 639 31.18 -5.13 -8.65
N GLY A 640 30.61 -4.65 -7.53
CA GLY A 640 31.25 -3.62 -6.68
C GLY A 640 31.23 -2.23 -7.29
N VAL A 641 30.21 -1.97 -8.12
CA VAL A 641 29.98 -0.70 -8.79
C VAL A 641 28.68 -0.08 -8.32
#